data_e003055a08731648ba96a4cb86d0da96
#
_entry.id   e003055a08731648ba96a4cb86d0da96
#
_cell.length_a   1.000
_cell.length_b   1.000
_cell.length_c   1.000
_cell.angle_alpha   90.00
_cell.angle_beta   90.00
_cell.angle_gamma   90.00
#
_symmetry.space_group_name_H-M   'P 1'
#
loop_
_entity.id
_entity.type
_entity.pdbx_description
1 polymer ?
#
loop_
_entity_poly.entity_id
_entity_poly.type
_entity_poly.pdbx_seq_one_letter_code
_entity_poly.pdbx_strand_id
1 'polypeptide(L)'
;MRADGTAPGRPAPDGREDRELLRRCAREVVDVAEGIRAVSARTSTALFTPALTASARRRPRTGLPAQWALLRALTNRHGLGGSAITAPKGMGHVLGTAGEVLGRESLAALVAVTSLRLRIAAVLVDHPEFVRDPGMRRLTEAVTADKDLAAVRSLRALFRDQGAQRALSGLAPLMAELLAIRALLDEDPHNDETGWALATGRELSADPLHGVSAAHLAGLDQGEGAAEAVGLTDQERQVIATKGSFLGFLRNIETLSTNGRILLQNVRGPDGVVRYVLQAPGMAPGRPRTDSPQDFVGAWRNLFLPDSPYTRAILLALRDYGIPRGADLALIGHSEGGIAVMNLAQSEEFCRTYRVTHVVAVGSPVDNKKPADPRTWVASITNQHDIVPVLDGRGAGSAFDPHPNWYEVDYTGPTHEFPLCHMLHEYIEHLRTVVPEARERVDEALTPYRGPVVRTQAYQLKDRANPPEGYPFLTLPTTSLPTTAGPVDVPVRYYDSSAAHLCFPVDADTARGLLPGVTWMTPSRLGRRALAVLSLYEHRCTTIGPYTEIALSVLVDDLWRPRPYDVALDLLRRVDLRRTGRYVVSLAVSSEEARAVAREIWGQPAVRASAEARLTGRDLAVRSPELGLAVDGRLGPGARCPEADWILYGRRGESTIRTLVRAHGSLRLHSGGGIRLRLDTGAAEPLAGHLRRLGIATARPRLVLTCPQFMLHRSAGAVLPR
;
A
#
# COMPACT_ATOMS: atom_id res chain seq x y z
N MET A 1 28.43 -50.02 -56.19
CA MET A 1 27.26 -49.60 -55.37
C MET A 1 27.65 -49.63 -53.89
N ARG A 2 27.95 -48.49 -53.31
CA ARG A 2 28.23 -48.38 -51.89
C ARG A 2 26.89 -47.88 -51.21
N ALA A 3 26.43 -48.63 -50.24
CA ALA A 3 25.31 -48.23 -49.45
C ALA A 3 25.81 -47.36 -48.29
N ASP A 4 25.40 -46.09 -48.27
CA ASP A 4 25.58 -45.16 -47.16
C ASP A 4 24.55 -45.51 -46.09
N GLY A 5 25.02 -46.08 -44.98
CA GLY A 5 24.24 -46.26 -43.76
C GLY A 5 24.29 -44.98 -42.92
N THR A 6 23.32 -44.11 -43.08
CA THR A 6 23.05 -43.02 -42.12
C THR A 6 22.46 -43.62 -40.86
N ALA A 7 23.22 -43.57 -39.75
CA ALA A 7 22.72 -43.89 -38.43
C ALA A 7 21.55 -42.92 -38.07
N PRO A 8 20.49 -43.40 -37.40
CA PRO A 8 19.41 -42.53 -36.94
C PRO A 8 19.96 -41.52 -35.93
N GLY A 9 19.79 -40.24 -36.24
CA GLY A 9 20.18 -39.16 -35.36
C GLY A 9 19.50 -39.31 -33.99
N ARG A 10 20.27 -39.13 -32.93
CA ARG A 10 19.75 -38.98 -31.59
C ARG A 10 18.60 -37.95 -31.60
N PRO A 11 17.43 -38.22 -31.03
CA PRO A 11 16.42 -37.18 -30.85
C PRO A 11 17.06 -36.01 -30.09
N ALA A 12 16.73 -34.77 -30.48
CA ALA A 12 17.18 -33.59 -29.78
C ALA A 12 16.80 -33.73 -28.30
N PRO A 13 17.69 -33.34 -27.37
CA PRO A 13 17.39 -33.45 -25.94
C PRO A 13 16.06 -32.74 -25.64
N ASP A 14 15.19 -33.43 -24.93
CA ASP A 14 13.88 -32.91 -24.56
C ASP A 14 14.12 -31.70 -23.64
N GLY A 15 13.82 -30.49 -24.08
CA GLY A 15 14.03 -29.24 -23.31
C GLY A 15 13.38 -29.22 -21.95
N ARG A 16 12.44 -30.17 -21.70
CA ARG A 16 11.81 -30.38 -20.38
C ARG A 16 12.80 -30.84 -19.31
N GLU A 17 13.74 -31.75 -19.66
CA GLU A 17 14.75 -32.21 -18.72
C GLU A 17 15.71 -31.09 -18.32
N ASP A 18 16.14 -30.26 -19.26
CA ASP A 18 17.01 -29.14 -18.99
C ASP A 18 16.33 -28.08 -18.12
N ARG A 19 15.05 -27.78 -18.38
CA ARG A 19 14.25 -26.88 -17.55
C ARG A 19 14.12 -27.39 -16.12
N GLU A 20 13.76 -28.64 -15.94
CA GLU A 20 13.60 -29.22 -14.61
C GLU A 20 14.91 -29.27 -13.83
N LEU A 21 16.03 -29.53 -14.52
CA LEU A 21 17.36 -29.44 -13.93
C LEU A 21 17.68 -28.02 -13.46
N LEU A 22 17.42 -27.00 -14.29
CA LEU A 22 17.63 -25.60 -13.93
C LEU A 22 16.79 -25.18 -12.73
N ARG A 23 15.51 -25.59 -12.68
CA ARG A 23 14.62 -25.32 -11.54
C ARG A 23 15.11 -26.00 -10.25
N ARG A 24 15.59 -27.24 -10.31
CA ARG A 24 16.19 -27.92 -9.15
C ARG A 24 17.44 -27.23 -8.66
N CYS A 25 18.35 -26.88 -9.55
CA CYS A 25 19.54 -26.10 -9.19
C CYS A 25 19.17 -24.75 -8.57
N ALA A 26 18.16 -24.06 -9.10
CA ALA A 26 17.68 -22.81 -8.54
C ALA A 26 17.18 -22.97 -7.10
N ARG A 27 16.46 -24.05 -6.79
CA ARG A 27 16.00 -24.37 -5.40
C ARG A 27 17.18 -24.60 -4.47
N GLU A 28 18.13 -25.43 -4.85
CA GLU A 28 19.32 -25.71 -4.04
C GLU A 28 20.13 -24.43 -3.75
N VAL A 29 20.22 -23.53 -4.72
CA VAL A 29 20.89 -22.23 -4.56
C VAL A 29 20.10 -21.33 -3.60
N VAL A 30 18.77 -21.34 -3.61
CA VAL A 30 17.94 -20.63 -2.63
C VAL A 30 18.19 -21.16 -1.22
N ASP A 31 18.23 -22.46 -1.02
CA ASP A 31 18.52 -23.07 0.30
C ASP A 31 19.87 -22.61 0.85
N VAL A 32 20.86 -22.51 -0.03
CA VAL A 32 22.18 -21.93 0.33
C VAL A 32 22.07 -20.47 0.72
N ALA A 33 21.32 -19.65 -0.03
CA ALA A 33 21.10 -18.24 0.27
C ALA A 33 20.40 -18.04 1.62
N GLU A 34 19.37 -18.84 1.91
CA GLU A 34 18.69 -18.83 3.21
C GLU A 34 19.61 -19.26 4.37
N GLY A 35 20.43 -20.27 4.13
CA GLY A 35 21.46 -20.70 5.10
C GLY A 35 22.44 -19.56 5.42
N ILE A 36 22.95 -18.85 4.42
CA ILE A 36 23.81 -17.68 4.58
C ILE A 36 23.10 -16.59 5.36
N ARG A 37 21.85 -16.27 5.03
CA ARG A 37 21.05 -15.27 5.75
C ARG A 37 20.83 -15.65 7.21
N ALA A 38 20.58 -16.92 7.50
CA ALA A 38 20.44 -17.42 8.86
C ALA A 38 21.75 -17.29 9.66
N VAL A 39 22.90 -17.56 9.04
CA VAL A 39 24.22 -17.35 9.65
C VAL A 39 24.47 -15.87 9.89
N SER A 40 24.15 -14.99 8.93
CA SER A 40 24.24 -13.54 9.08
C SER A 40 23.42 -13.05 10.28
N ALA A 41 22.18 -13.49 10.41
CA ALA A 41 21.30 -13.15 11.52
C ALA A 41 21.87 -13.58 12.88
N ARG A 42 22.37 -14.80 12.97
CA ARG A 42 23.05 -15.32 14.19
C ARG A 42 24.32 -14.54 14.52
N THR A 43 25.12 -14.21 13.51
CA THR A 43 26.36 -13.43 13.67
C THR A 43 26.03 -12.01 14.15
N SER A 44 25.01 -11.37 13.58
CA SER A 44 24.52 -10.06 14.02
C SER A 44 24.03 -10.11 15.47
N THR A 45 23.24 -11.11 15.82
CA THR A 45 22.77 -11.31 17.21
C THR A 45 23.95 -11.51 18.16
N ALA A 46 24.95 -12.33 17.79
CA ALA A 46 26.13 -12.57 18.61
C ALA A 46 26.96 -11.30 18.83
N LEU A 47 27.11 -10.45 17.80
CA LEU A 47 27.81 -9.16 17.88
C LEU A 47 27.25 -8.25 18.97
N PHE A 48 25.91 -8.27 19.17
CA PHE A 48 25.20 -7.41 20.12
C PHE A 48 24.85 -8.09 21.46
N THR A 49 25.38 -9.31 21.72
CA THR A 49 25.10 -9.97 23.00
C THR A 49 25.73 -9.18 24.16
N PRO A 50 24.97 -9.03 25.29
CA PRO A 50 25.52 -8.39 26.48
C PRO A 50 26.81 -9.10 26.99
N ALA A 51 26.89 -10.41 26.80
CA ALA A 51 28.05 -11.22 27.21
C ALA A 51 29.31 -10.82 26.42
N LEU A 52 29.23 -10.63 25.11
CA LEU A 52 30.37 -10.21 24.28
C LEU A 52 30.82 -8.79 24.64
N THR A 53 29.83 -7.88 24.81
CA THR A 53 30.10 -6.48 25.23
C THR A 53 30.76 -6.43 26.60
N ALA A 54 30.32 -7.23 27.59
CA ALA A 54 30.93 -7.36 28.89
C ALA A 54 32.33 -7.98 28.81
N SER A 55 32.53 -8.97 27.94
CA SER A 55 33.83 -9.58 27.68
C SER A 55 34.82 -8.58 27.09
N ALA A 56 34.40 -7.77 26.12
CA ALA A 56 35.21 -6.72 25.51
C ALA A 56 35.64 -5.66 26.53
N ARG A 57 34.78 -5.35 27.51
CA ARG A 57 35.14 -4.42 28.62
C ARG A 57 36.09 -5.05 29.66
N ARG A 58 35.83 -6.31 30.02
CA ARG A 58 36.63 -6.99 31.08
C ARG A 58 37.97 -7.51 30.58
N ARG A 59 38.04 -7.95 29.33
CA ARG A 59 39.24 -8.53 28.69
C ARG A 59 39.40 -7.96 27.26
N PRO A 60 39.83 -6.68 27.14
CA PRO A 60 39.88 -5.99 25.84
C PRO A 60 40.80 -6.67 24.83
N ARG A 61 41.86 -7.35 25.30
CA ARG A 61 42.81 -8.06 24.41
C ARG A 61 42.21 -9.25 23.67
N THR A 62 41.11 -9.83 24.14
CA THR A 62 40.43 -10.96 23.51
C THR A 62 39.01 -10.60 23.00
N GLY A 63 38.28 -9.79 23.75
CA GLY A 63 36.90 -9.42 23.44
C GLY A 63 36.78 -8.45 22.27
N LEU A 64 37.66 -7.45 22.15
CA LEU A 64 37.68 -6.53 21.01
C LEU A 64 38.02 -7.24 19.67
N PRO A 65 39.08 -8.09 19.61
CA PRO A 65 39.33 -8.87 18.39
C PRO A 65 38.16 -9.75 17.98
N ALA A 66 37.44 -10.36 18.93
CA ALA A 66 36.25 -11.16 18.65
C ALA A 66 35.09 -10.31 18.04
N GLN A 67 34.82 -9.13 18.61
CA GLN A 67 33.87 -8.18 18.04
C GLN A 67 34.27 -7.73 16.63
N TRP A 68 35.55 -7.41 16.44
CA TRP A 68 36.07 -7.04 15.12
C TRP A 68 36.01 -8.19 14.12
N ALA A 69 36.21 -9.43 14.52
CA ALA A 69 36.06 -10.59 13.63
C ALA A 69 34.60 -10.76 13.17
N LEU A 70 33.63 -10.64 14.10
CA LEU A 70 32.22 -10.71 13.75
C LEU A 70 31.80 -9.52 12.86
N LEU A 71 32.25 -8.31 13.20
CA LEU A 71 31.98 -7.13 12.39
C LEU A 71 32.54 -7.27 10.96
N ARG A 72 33.77 -7.74 10.82
CA ARG A 72 34.41 -8.02 9.53
C ARG A 72 33.63 -9.07 8.73
N ALA A 73 33.15 -10.14 9.37
CA ALA A 73 32.36 -11.17 8.72
C ALA A 73 31.05 -10.59 8.13
N LEU A 74 30.46 -9.59 8.79
CA LEU A 74 29.24 -8.92 8.33
C LEU A 74 29.53 -7.84 7.26
N THR A 75 30.62 -7.06 7.41
CA THR A 75 30.87 -5.85 6.61
C THR A 75 31.91 -6.01 5.52
N ASN A 76 32.56 -7.17 5.38
CA ASN A 76 33.58 -7.39 4.34
C ASN A 76 32.93 -7.36 2.93
N ARG A 77 33.71 -7.01 1.90
CA ARG A 77 33.26 -7.12 0.51
C ARG A 77 32.90 -8.58 0.24
N HIS A 78 31.66 -8.85 -0.14
CA HIS A 78 31.07 -10.18 -0.17
C HIS A 78 30.95 -10.84 1.22
N GLY A 79 30.79 -10.05 2.29
CA GLY A 79 30.50 -10.53 3.64
C GLY A 79 29.05 -11.00 3.78
N LEU A 80 28.75 -11.55 4.95
CA LEU A 80 27.41 -12.08 5.26
C LEU A 80 26.30 -11.01 5.13
N GLY A 81 26.66 -9.73 5.19
CA GLY A 81 25.70 -8.60 5.25
C GLY A 81 25.05 -8.44 6.64
N GLY A 82 24.63 -7.25 6.98
CA GLY A 82 23.83 -6.99 8.17
C GLY A 82 22.34 -7.20 7.88
N SER A 83 21.65 -8.05 8.65
CA SER A 83 20.19 -8.16 8.55
C SER A 83 19.54 -7.07 9.41
N ALA A 84 18.83 -6.14 8.80
CA ALA A 84 18.05 -5.11 9.47
C ALA A 84 16.95 -5.67 10.40
N ILE A 85 16.52 -6.92 10.19
CA ILE A 85 15.41 -7.57 10.90
C ILE A 85 15.82 -8.09 12.28
N THR A 86 17.10 -8.35 12.53
CA THR A 86 17.58 -8.98 13.77
C THR A 86 18.26 -8.04 14.75
N ALA A 87 18.40 -6.77 14.41
CA ALA A 87 18.96 -5.77 15.33
C ALA A 87 17.92 -5.38 16.41
N PRO A 88 18.34 -5.16 17.67
CA PRO A 88 17.45 -4.66 18.71
C PRO A 88 16.75 -3.38 18.26
N LYS A 89 15.45 -3.23 18.62
CA LYS A 89 14.66 -2.04 18.27
C LYS A 89 15.44 -0.75 18.57
N GLY A 90 15.82 -0.03 17.54
CA GLY A 90 16.58 1.23 17.59
C GLY A 90 18.02 1.16 17.05
N MET A 91 18.63 -0.01 16.84
CA MET A 91 19.99 -0.16 16.31
C MET A 91 20.03 -0.78 14.89
N GLY A 92 18.94 -1.38 14.43
CA GLY A 92 18.83 -1.89 13.06
C GLY A 92 19.04 -0.80 12.01
N HIS A 93 18.61 0.43 12.31
CA HIS A 93 18.83 1.59 11.45
C HIS A 93 20.30 2.00 11.34
N VAL A 94 21.09 1.82 12.41
CA VAL A 94 22.52 2.22 12.42
C VAL A 94 23.38 1.20 11.67
N LEU A 95 22.98 -0.05 11.62
CA LEU A 95 23.71 -1.10 10.87
C LEU A 95 23.26 -1.19 9.42
N GLY A 96 21.97 -0.94 9.14
CA GLY A 96 21.46 -0.73 7.77
C GLY A 96 22.22 0.43 7.12
N THR A 97 22.22 1.61 7.74
CA THR A 97 22.95 2.79 7.24
C THR A 97 24.48 2.59 7.16
N ALA A 98 25.08 1.76 7.99
CA ALA A 98 26.52 1.45 7.85
C ALA A 98 26.81 0.50 6.67
N GLY A 99 25.89 -0.40 6.33
CA GLY A 99 25.92 -1.23 5.11
C GLY A 99 25.64 -0.41 3.84
N GLU A 100 24.64 0.46 3.89
CA GLU A 100 24.25 1.39 2.84
C GLU A 100 25.36 2.38 2.49
N VAL A 101 26.04 2.95 3.51
CA VAL A 101 27.19 3.86 3.31
C VAL A 101 28.38 3.18 2.63
N LEU A 102 28.42 1.84 2.61
CA LEU A 102 29.48 1.08 1.98
C LEU A 102 29.10 0.54 0.58
N GLY A 103 27.82 0.71 0.13
CA GLY A 103 27.35 0.31 -1.19
C GLY A 103 27.63 -1.16 -1.51
N ARG A 104 27.38 -2.09 -0.58
CA ARG A 104 27.85 -3.48 -0.69
C ARG A 104 26.70 -4.45 -0.50
N GLU A 105 26.44 -5.22 -1.54
CA GLU A 105 25.47 -6.31 -1.54
C GLU A 105 25.91 -7.45 -0.60
N SER A 106 24.92 -8.04 0.10
CA SER A 106 25.19 -9.19 0.95
C SER A 106 25.47 -10.45 0.11
N LEU A 107 26.33 -11.34 0.64
CA LEU A 107 26.59 -12.64 -0.01
C LEU A 107 25.27 -13.42 -0.23
N ALA A 108 24.34 -13.34 0.72
CA ALA A 108 23.02 -13.97 0.59
C ALA A 108 22.23 -13.43 -0.62
N ALA A 109 22.23 -12.10 -0.84
CA ALA A 109 21.56 -11.47 -1.99
C ALA A 109 22.21 -11.92 -3.32
N LEU A 110 23.54 -11.93 -3.40
CA LEU A 110 24.24 -12.39 -4.60
C LEU A 110 23.96 -13.85 -4.95
N VAL A 111 23.87 -14.73 -3.92
CA VAL A 111 23.49 -16.14 -4.13
C VAL A 111 22.03 -16.25 -4.54
N ALA A 112 21.12 -15.48 -3.95
CA ALA A 112 19.71 -15.45 -4.35
C ALA A 112 19.54 -14.96 -5.80
N VAL A 113 20.28 -13.93 -6.22
CA VAL A 113 20.32 -13.47 -7.62
C VAL A 113 20.82 -14.57 -8.57
N THR A 114 21.75 -15.42 -8.15
CA THR A 114 22.19 -16.57 -8.94
C THR A 114 21.06 -17.57 -9.18
N SER A 115 20.23 -17.83 -8.16
CA SER A 115 19.03 -18.64 -8.32
C SER A 115 18.05 -18.02 -9.31
N LEU A 116 17.79 -16.70 -9.22
CA LEU A 116 16.91 -16.00 -10.15
C LEU A 116 17.42 -16.07 -11.61
N ARG A 117 18.74 -16.01 -11.82
CA ARG A 117 19.34 -16.20 -13.14
C ARG A 117 19.11 -17.62 -13.70
N LEU A 118 19.18 -18.64 -12.86
CA LEU A 118 18.83 -20.01 -13.25
C LEU A 118 17.35 -20.15 -13.60
N ARG A 119 16.46 -19.47 -12.87
CA ARG A 119 15.03 -19.40 -13.20
C ARG A 119 14.79 -18.72 -14.54
N ILE A 120 15.43 -17.59 -14.80
CA ILE A 120 15.39 -16.93 -16.14
C ILE A 120 15.87 -17.90 -17.22
N ALA A 121 16.96 -18.62 -17.00
CA ALA A 121 17.45 -19.62 -17.96
C ALA A 121 16.41 -20.72 -18.22
N ALA A 122 15.69 -21.19 -17.19
CA ALA A 122 14.62 -22.16 -17.36
C ALA A 122 13.45 -21.61 -18.19
N VAL A 123 13.06 -20.34 -18.01
CA VAL A 123 12.03 -19.68 -18.83
C VAL A 123 12.48 -19.55 -20.28
N LEU A 124 13.75 -19.23 -20.52
CA LEU A 124 14.28 -19.10 -21.90
C LEU A 124 14.32 -20.43 -22.67
N VAL A 125 14.30 -21.58 -21.98
CA VAL A 125 14.12 -22.91 -22.60
C VAL A 125 12.70 -23.07 -23.14
N ASP A 126 11.69 -22.62 -22.37
CA ASP A 126 10.28 -22.70 -22.77
C ASP A 126 9.87 -21.61 -23.77
N HIS A 127 10.58 -20.46 -23.77
CA HIS A 127 10.29 -19.28 -24.56
C HIS A 127 11.48 -18.92 -25.50
N PRO A 128 11.77 -19.73 -26.48
CA PRO A 128 12.90 -19.49 -27.41
C PRO A 128 12.72 -18.20 -28.23
N GLU A 129 11.51 -17.65 -28.33
CA GLU A 129 11.21 -16.35 -28.93
C GLU A 129 11.94 -15.21 -28.23
N PHE A 130 12.21 -15.27 -26.94
CA PHE A 130 12.95 -14.23 -26.21
C PHE A 130 14.40 -14.12 -26.66
N VAL A 131 14.99 -15.24 -27.02
CA VAL A 131 16.37 -15.26 -27.59
C VAL A 131 16.36 -14.70 -29.02
N ARG A 132 15.27 -14.88 -29.76
CA ARG A 132 15.11 -14.41 -31.15
C ARG A 132 14.77 -12.93 -31.23
N ASP A 133 13.98 -12.38 -30.24
CA ASP A 133 13.67 -10.96 -30.18
C ASP A 133 14.88 -10.17 -29.68
N PRO A 134 15.44 -9.25 -30.51
CA PRO A 134 16.63 -8.48 -30.13
C PRO A 134 16.40 -7.53 -28.94
N GLY A 135 15.15 -7.10 -28.71
CA GLY A 135 14.76 -6.22 -27.59
C GLY A 135 14.77 -6.97 -26.26
N MET A 136 14.07 -8.11 -26.23
CA MET A 136 14.00 -9.01 -25.07
C MET A 136 15.38 -9.55 -24.70
N ARG A 137 16.16 -10.00 -25.68
CA ARG A 137 17.53 -10.47 -25.44
C ARG A 137 18.40 -9.39 -24.79
N ARG A 138 18.41 -8.17 -25.33
CA ARG A 138 19.19 -7.06 -24.76
C ARG A 138 18.74 -6.70 -23.33
N LEU A 139 17.43 -6.73 -23.06
CA LEU A 139 16.91 -6.49 -21.73
C LEU A 139 17.35 -7.58 -20.76
N THR A 140 17.16 -8.85 -21.11
CA THR A 140 17.55 -10.01 -20.28
C THR A 140 19.05 -10.03 -20.01
N GLU A 141 19.87 -9.81 -21.03
CA GLU A 141 21.33 -9.70 -20.89
C GLU A 141 21.77 -8.53 -20.01
N ALA A 142 21.10 -7.38 -20.12
CA ALA A 142 21.41 -6.21 -19.29
C ALA A 142 21.06 -6.43 -17.81
N VAL A 143 19.90 -7.02 -17.54
CA VAL A 143 19.47 -7.31 -16.15
C VAL A 143 20.34 -8.40 -15.52
N THR A 144 20.61 -9.48 -16.25
CA THR A 144 21.44 -10.59 -15.74
C THR A 144 22.91 -10.19 -15.55
N ALA A 145 23.39 -9.17 -16.27
CA ALA A 145 24.74 -8.64 -16.16
C ALA A 145 24.87 -7.42 -15.22
N ASP A 146 23.82 -7.09 -14.47
CA ASP A 146 23.78 -5.96 -13.52
C ASP A 146 24.12 -4.60 -14.19
N LYS A 147 23.51 -4.37 -15.36
CA LYS A 147 23.69 -3.14 -16.13
C LYS A 147 22.40 -2.31 -16.12
N ASP A 148 22.05 -1.72 -14.97
CA ASP A 148 20.79 -1.01 -14.74
C ASP A 148 20.44 0.01 -15.81
N LEU A 149 21.40 0.87 -16.19
CA LEU A 149 21.16 1.88 -17.20
C LEU A 149 20.88 1.27 -18.59
N ALA A 150 21.52 0.16 -18.91
CA ALA A 150 21.28 -0.58 -20.15
C ALA A 150 19.93 -1.31 -20.10
N ALA A 151 19.57 -1.87 -18.94
CA ALA A 151 18.27 -2.50 -18.70
C ALA A 151 17.12 -1.50 -18.85
N VAL A 152 17.21 -0.32 -18.23
CA VAL A 152 16.20 0.76 -18.36
C VAL A 152 16.07 1.25 -19.81
N ARG A 153 17.19 1.39 -20.52
CA ARG A 153 17.18 1.78 -21.95
C ARG A 153 16.52 0.70 -22.81
N SER A 154 16.86 -0.57 -22.58
CA SER A 154 16.29 -1.70 -23.31
C SER A 154 14.78 -1.83 -23.04
N LEU A 155 14.35 -1.67 -21.79
CA LEU A 155 12.93 -1.67 -21.41
C LEU A 155 12.17 -0.53 -22.11
N ARG A 156 12.71 0.70 -22.07
CA ARG A 156 12.09 1.85 -22.77
C ARG A 156 12.02 1.63 -24.29
N ALA A 157 13.04 1.02 -24.87
CA ALA A 157 13.05 0.68 -26.29
C ALA A 157 11.97 -0.35 -26.61
N LEU A 158 11.82 -1.39 -25.80
CA LEU A 158 10.79 -2.42 -25.94
C LEU A 158 9.38 -1.80 -25.93
N PHE A 159 9.09 -0.95 -24.94
CA PHE A 159 7.80 -0.25 -24.84
C PHE A 159 7.53 0.69 -26.02
N ARG A 160 8.56 1.39 -26.51
CA ARG A 160 8.45 2.27 -27.67
C ARG A 160 8.22 1.50 -28.95
N ASP A 161 8.94 0.40 -29.14
CA ASP A 161 9.00 -0.31 -30.42
C ASP A 161 7.84 -1.30 -30.59
N GLN A 162 7.37 -1.93 -29.50
CA GLN A 162 6.27 -2.90 -29.50
C GLN A 162 4.95 -2.35 -28.97
N GLY A 163 4.98 -1.20 -28.27
CA GLY A 163 3.85 -0.66 -27.53
C GLY A 163 3.68 -1.33 -26.15
N ALA A 164 3.00 -0.63 -25.23
CA ALA A 164 2.89 -1.08 -23.85
C ALA A 164 2.17 -2.44 -23.70
N GLN A 165 1.14 -2.67 -24.50
CA GLN A 165 0.31 -3.88 -24.42
C GLN A 165 1.11 -5.16 -24.75
N ARG A 166 1.90 -5.13 -25.82
CA ARG A 166 2.74 -6.27 -26.23
C ARG A 166 3.98 -6.42 -25.35
N ALA A 167 4.58 -5.30 -24.96
CA ALA A 167 5.74 -5.31 -24.07
C ALA A 167 5.42 -5.92 -22.71
N LEU A 168 4.27 -5.56 -22.09
CA LEU A 168 3.83 -6.14 -20.82
C LEU A 168 3.54 -7.64 -20.94
N SER A 169 2.84 -8.04 -21.99
CA SER A 169 2.54 -9.44 -22.25
C SER A 169 3.80 -10.26 -22.54
N GLY A 170 4.73 -9.70 -23.31
CA GLY A 170 6.01 -10.34 -23.61
C GLY A 170 6.93 -10.47 -22.39
N LEU A 171 6.87 -9.54 -21.45
CA LEU A 171 7.67 -9.56 -20.21
C LEU A 171 7.08 -10.47 -19.12
N ALA A 172 5.79 -10.79 -19.18
CA ALA A 172 5.10 -11.52 -18.12
C ALA A 172 5.85 -12.78 -17.65
N PRO A 173 6.35 -13.67 -18.52
CA PRO A 173 7.04 -14.90 -18.08
C PRO A 173 8.31 -14.67 -17.26
N LEU A 174 8.93 -13.49 -17.37
CA LEU A 174 10.20 -13.12 -16.71
C LEU A 174 10.03 -12.04 -15.63
N MET A 175 8.81 -11.49 -15.48
CA MET A 175 8.60 -10.28 -14.68
C MET A 175 8.99 -10.48 -13.22
N ALA A 176 8.62 -11.60 -12.62
CA ALA A 176 8.90 -11.87 -11.21
C ALA A 176 10.43 -11.91 -10.95
N GLU A 177 11.18 -12.60 -11.80
CA GLU A 177 12.64 -12.71 -11.69
C GLU A 177 13.34 -11.37 -11.91
N LEU A 178 12.89 -10.60 -12.90
CA LEU A 178 13.44 -9.27 -13.21
C LEU A 178 13.20 -8.28 -12.06
N LEU A 179 11.99 -8.29 -11.46
CA LEU A 179 11.64 -7.46 -10.30
C LEU A 179 12.47 -7.86 -9.08
N ALA A 180 12.63 -9.16 -8.83
CA ALA A 180 13.41 -9.65 -7.71
C ALA A 180 14.91 -9.30 -7.83
N ILE A 181 15.50 -9.49 -9.02
CA ILE A 181 16.91 -9.11 -9.27
C ILE A 181 17.09 -7.62 -9.05
N ARG A 182 16.20 -6.79 -9.61
CA ARG A 182 16.26 -5.34 -9.43
C ARG A 182 16.19 -4.97 -7.95
N ALA A 183 15.21 -5.49 -7.22
CA ALA A 183 15.00 -5.18 -5.82
C ALA A 183 16.15 -5.63 -4.90
N LEU A 184 16.88 -6.69 -5.28
CA LEU A 184 18.05 -7.19 -4.52
C LEU A 184 19.35 -6.47 -4.85
N LEU A 185 19.44 -5.80 -6.01
CA LEU A 185 20.67 -5.17 -6.51
C LEU A 185 20.58 -3.64 -6.63
N ASP A 186 19.39 -3.03 -6.48
CA ASP A 186 19.27 -1.58 -6.44
C ASP A 186 19.69 -1.03 -5.05
N GLU A 187 19.85 0.29 -4.95
CA GLU A 187 20.26 0.96 -3.71
C GLU A 187 19.05 1.29 -2.79
N ASP A 188 17.85 0.72 -3.06
CA ASP A 188 16.63 0.97 -2.30
C ASP A 188 16.37 -0.12 -1.24
N PRO A 189 16.72 0.11 0.04
CA PRO A 189 16.53 -0.88 1.10
C PRO A 189 15.05 -1.15 1.43
N HIS A 190 14.11 -0.37 0.89
CA HIS A 190 12.68 -0.55 1.16
C HIS A 190 12.07 -1.72 0.39
N ASN A 191 12.70 -2.14 -0.71
CA ASN A 191 12.25 -3.25 -1.54
C ASN A 191 13.06 -4.55 -1.38
N ASP A 192 14.23 -4.51 -0.67
CA ASP A 192 15.10 -5.68 -0.44
C ASP A 192 14.35 -6.90 0.10
N GLU A 193 13.49 -6.70 1.10
CA GLU A 193 12.73 -7.80 1.71
C GLU A 193 11.72 -8.39 0.72
N THR A 194 11.15 -7.57 -0.13
CA THR A 194 10.26 -8.01 -1.21
C THR A 194 11.03 -8.76 -2.29
N GLY A 195 12.21 -8.24 -2.71
CA GLY A 195 13.11 -8.95 -3.61
C GLY A 195 13.53 -10.31 -3.06
N TRP A 196 13.80 -10.38 -1.77
CA TRP A 196 14.11 -11.63 -1.07
C TRP A 196 12.92 -12.59 -1.04
N ALA A 197 11.70 -12.10 -0.75
CA ALA A 197 10.49 -12.92 -0.74
C ALA A 197 10.22 -13.53 -2.13
N LEU A 198 10.36 -12.73 -3.21
CA LEU A 198 10.28 -13.21 -4.59
C LEU A 198 11.34 -14.29 -4.90
N ALA A 199 12.58 -14.05 -4.50
CA ALA A 199 13.67 -14.99 -4.76
C ALA A 199 13.49 -16.32 -4.00
N THR A 200 12.90 -16.29 -2.81
CA THR A 200 12.73 -17.46 -1.93
C THR A 200 11.32 -18.06 -1.95
N GLY A 201 10.41 -17.54 -2.78
CA GLY A 201 9.04 -18.05 -2.91
C GLY A 201 8.16 -17.85 -1.68
N ARG A 202 8.46 -16.83 -0.88
CA ARG A 202 7.67 -16.43 0.29
C ARG A 202 6.53 -15.49 -0.10
N GLU A 203 5.52 -15.43 0.73
CA GLU A 203 4.43 -14.46 0.57
C GLU A 203 4.97 -13.03 0.65
N LEU A 204 4.47 -12.17 -0.26
CA LEU A 204 4.91 -10.78 -0.33
C LEU A 204 4.28 -9.95 0.80
N SER A 205 5.09 -9.19 1.50
CA SER A 205 4.67 -8.24 2.53
C SER A 205 4.65 -6.78 2.05
N ALA A 206 5.14 -6.54 0.84
CA ALA A 206 5.19 -5.23 0.21
C ALA A 206 5.18 -5.35 -1.32
N ASP A 207 4.79 -4.27 -1.98
CA ASP A 207 4.83 -4.15 -3.43
C ASP A 207 6.27 -4.20 -3.97
N PRO A 208 6.56 -5.06 -4.97
CA PRO A 208 7.91 -5.24 -5.49
C PRO A 208 8.45 -4.06 -6.32
N LEU A 209 7.56 -3.15 -6.76
CA LEU A 209 7.96 -2.00 -7.59
C LEU A 209 8.36 -0.78 -6.77
N HIS A 210 7.62 -0.50 -5.68
CA HIS A 210 7.75 0.74 -4.91
C HIS A 210 8.00 0.49 -3.42
N GLY A 211 8.04 -0.75 -2.97
CA GLY A 211 8.23 -1.10 -1.56
C GLY A 211 7.06 -0.68 -0.65
N VAL A 212 5.87 -0.42 -1.21
CA VAL A 212 4.69 -0.06 -0.41
C VAL A 212 4.28 -1.25 0.44
N SER A 213 4.46 -1.15 1.75
CA SER A 213 4.20 -2.26 2.65
C SER A 213 2.71 -2.50 2.87
N ALA A 214 2.36 -3.75 3.24
CA ALA A 214 1.01 -4.13 3.67
C ALA A 214 0.46 -3.21 4.76
N ALA A 215 1.30 -2.72 5.67
CA ALA A 215 0.89 -1.78 6.72
C ALA A 215 0.42 -0.42 6.15
N HIS A 216 1.07 0.09 5.10
CA HIS A 216 0.61 1.30 4.42
C HIS A 216 -0.71 1.07 3.68
N LEU A 217 -0.89 -0.10 3.05
CA LEU A 217 -2.13 -0.46 2.37
C LEU A 217 -3.27 -0.67 3.36
N ALA A 218 -3.00 -1.25 4.53
CA ALA A 218 -3.99 -1.37 5.62
C ALA A 218 -4.46 0.01 6.09
N GLY A 219 -3.58 1.02 6.10
CA GLY A 219 -3.96 2.41 6.40
C GLY A 219 -4.90 3.06 5.36
N LEU A 220 -4.99 2.49 4.16
CA LEU A 220 -5.94 2.90 3.12
C LEU A 220 -7.27 2.14 3.22
N ASP A 221 -7.35 1.13 4.05
CA ASP A 221 -8.58 0.39 4.32
C ASP A 221 -9.51 1.26 5.18
N GLN A 222 -10.61 1.67 4.60
CA GLN A 222 -11.54 2.64 5.17
C GLN A 222 -12.96 2.11 5.25
N GLY A 223 -13.17 0.81 5.14
CA GLY A 223 -14.49 0.24 5.10
C GLY A 223 -14.60 -1.13 5.74
N GLU A 224 -15.74 -1.42 6.34
CA GLU A 224 -16.09 -2.76 6.83
C GLU A 224 -16.59 -3.67 5.70
N GLY A 225 -16.71 -3.13 4.49
CA GLY A 225 -17.42 -3.77 3.40
C GLY A 225 -18.95 -3.71 3.61
N ALA A 226 -19.69 -3.88 2.53
CA ALA A 226 -21.14 -4.09 2.58
C ALA A 226 -21.55 -5.00 1.44
N ALA A 227 -22.62 -5.75 1.63
CA ALA A 227 -23.24 -6.60 0.63
C ALA A 227 -24.74 -6.35 0.60
N GLU A 228 -25.29 -6.20 -0.61
CA GLU A 228 -26.72 -6.00 -0.82
C GLU A 228 -27.20 -7.01 -1.88
N ALA A 229 -28.24 -7.79 -1.55
CA ALA A 229 -28.83 -8.71 -2.49
C ALA A 229 -29.48 -7.92 -3.65
N VAL A 230 -29.11 -8.25 -4.88
CA VAL A 230 -29.61 -7.58 -6.08
C VAL A 230 -30.20 -8.57 -7.06
N GLY A 231 -31.20 -8.11 -7.82
CA GLY A 231 -31.79 -8.90 -8.89
C GLY A 231 -30.88 -9.01 -10.10
N LEU A 232 -30.93 -10.13 -10.78
CA LEU A 232 -30.37 -10.28 -12.12
C LEU A 232 -31.31 -9.63 -13.15
N THR A 233 -30.73 -9.02 -14.17
CA THR A 233 -31.50 -8.55 -15.36
C THR A 233 -32.07 -9.73 -16.14
N ASP A 234 -33.03 -9.49 -17.01
CA ASP A 234 -33.61 -10.55 -17.86
C ASP A 234 -32.57 -11.17 -18.80
N GLN A 235 -31.66 -10.37 -19.32
CA GLN A 235 -30.54 -10.84 -20.14
C GLN A 235 -29.58 -11.73 -19.34
N GLU A 236 -29.20 -11.31 -18.13
CA GLU A 236 -28.33 -12.10 -17.26
C GLU A 236 -29.01 -13.42 -16.87
N ARG A 237 -30.33 -13.43 -16.57
CA ARG A 237 -31.07 -14.65 -16.25
C ARG A 237 -31.05 -15.67 -17.37
N GLN A 238 -31.03 -15.23 -18.64
CA GLN A 238 -30.96 -16.12 -19.79
C GLN A 238 -29.59 -16.76 -20.00
N VAL A 239 -28.51 -16.11 -19.57
CA VAL A 239 -27.13 -16.54 -19.80
C VAL A 239 -26.56 -17.29 -18.60
N ILE A 240 -26.94 -16.93 -17.37
CA ILE A 240 -26.45 -17.55 -16.14
C ILE A 240 -26.75 -19.05 -16.17
N ALA A 241 -25.72 -19.86 -15.90
CA ALA A 241 -25.79 -21.31 -15.95
C ALA A 241 -26.80 -21.86 -14.94
N THR A 242 -27.71 -22.70 -15.43
CA THR A 242 -28.72 -23.44 -14.64
C THR A 242 -28.26 -24.83 -14.23
N LYS A 243 -27.04 -25.22 -14.66
CA LYS A 243 -26.37 -26.47 -14.30
C LYS A 243 -24.92 -26.17 -13.95
N GLY A 244 -24.46 -26.72 -12.83
CA GLY A 244 -23.10 -26.59 -12.37
C GLY A 244 -22.09 -27.24 -13.32
N SER A 245 -21.09 -26.48 -13.75
CA SER A 245 -19.94 -26.91 -14.52
C SER A 245 -18.86 -25.83 -14.44
N PHE A 246 -17.61 -26.18 -14.62
CA PHE A 246 -16.52 -25.21 -14.53
C PHE A 246 -16.69 -24.04 -15.51
N LEU A 247 -16.87 -24.32 -16.80
CA LEU A 247 -17.10 -23.27 -17.78
C LEU A 247 -18.41 -22.49 -17.53
N GLY A 248 -19.44 -23.12 -16.98
CA GLY A 248 -20.66 -22.45 -16.56
C GLY A 248 -20.42 -21.41 -15.49
N PHE A 249 -19.62 -21.73 -14.48
CA PHE A 249 -19.23 -20.80 -13.41
C PHE A 249 -18.38 -19.63 -13.93
N LEU A 250 -17.42 -19.89 -14.84
CA LEU A 250 -16.63 -18.82 -15.45
C LEU A 250 -17.49 -17.89 -16.32
N ARG A 251 -18.43 -18.42 -17.09
CA ARG A 251 -19.37 -17.59 -17.86
C ARG A 251 -20.28 -16.76 -16.98
N ASN A 252 -20.67 -17.27 -15.81
CA ASN A 252 -21.42 -16.48 -14.84
C ASN A 252 -20.60 -15.28 -14.35
N ILE A 253 -19.30 -15.49 -14.03
CA ILE A 253 -18.38 -14.42 -13.65
C ILE A 253 -18.27 -13.38 -14.78
N GLU A 254 -18.10 -13.82 -16.03
CA GLU A 254 -18.03 -12.96 -17.19
C GLU A 254 -19.32 -12.16 -17.38
N THR A 255 -20.49 -12.80 -17.22
CA THR A 255 -21.81 -12.17 -17.33
C THR A 255 -22.03 -11.08 -16.29
N LEU A 256 -21.60 -11.30 -15.03
CA LEU A 256 -21.68 -10.28 -13.99
C LEU A 256 -20.77 -9.10 -14.26
N SER A 257 -19.71 -9.29 -15.05
CA SER A 257 -18.69 -8.27 -15.30
C SER A 257 -18.03 -7.77 -14.01
N THR A 258 -17.18 -6.76 -14.10
CA THR A 258 -16.40 -6.17 -12.98
C THR A 258 -17.13 -4.98 -12.34
N ASN A 259 -18.43 -5.12 -12.05
CA ASN A 259 -19.28 -4.05 -11.55
C ASN A 259 -19.51 -4.09 -10.04
N GLY A 260 -18.60 -4.70 -9.29
CA GLY A 260 -18.74 -4.83 -7.83
C GLY A 260 -19.70 -5.92 -7.40
N ARG A 261 -20.06 -6.85 -8.28
CA ARG A 261 -21.00 -7.94 -7.98
C ARG A 261 -20.33 -9.27 -7.85
N ILE A 262 -20.93 -10.16 -7.05
CA ILE A 262 -20.61 -11.59 -6.95
C ILE A 262 -21.86 -12.42 -7.15
N LEU A 263 -21.69 -13.72 -7.43
CA LEU A 263 -22.81 -14.65 -7.57
C LEU A 263 -22.67 -15.80 -6.57
N LEU A 264 -23.76 -16.12 -5.89
CA LEU A 264 -23.90 -17.30 -5.07
C LEU A 264 -24.93 -18.24 -5.71
N GLN A 265 -24.56 -19.52 -5.84
CA GLN A 265 -25.43 -20.55 -6.35
C GLN A 265 -25.49 -21.76 -5.41
N ASN A 266 -26.69 -22.35 -5.25
CA ASN A 266 -26.86 -23.67 -4.68
C ASN A 266 -26.93 -24.67 -5.83
N VAL A 267 -26.08 -25.68 -5.79
CA VAL A 267 -26.05 -26.75 -6.78
C VAL A 267 -26.39 -28.06 -6.09
N ARG A 268 -27.35 -28.81 -6.64
CA ARG A 268 -27.64 -30.18 -6.17
C ARG A 268 -26.70 -31.11 -6.90
N GLY A 269 -25.73 -31.69 -6.17
CA GLY A 269 -24.77 -32.62 -6.71
C GLY A 269 -25.40 -33.93 -7.22
N PRO A 270 -24.62 -34.77 -7.92
CA PRO A 270 -25.08 -36.09 -8.39
C PRO A 270 -25.51 -37.02 -7.25
N ASP A 271 -24.99 -36.83 -6.06
CA ASP A 271 -25.34 -37.54 -4.81
C ASP A 271 -26.59 -36.95 -4.11
N GLY A 272 -27.27 -36.00 -4.72
CA GLY A 272 -28.46 -35.35 -4.17
C GLY A 272 -28.17 -34.25 -3.12
N VAL A 273 -26.92 -34.10 -2.69
CA VAL A 273 -26.54 -33.12 -1.68
C VAL A 273 -26.47 -31.70 -2.30
N VAL A 274 -27.05 -30.74 -1.58
CA VAL A 274 -26.97 -29.33 -1.98
C VAL A 274 -25.67 -28.72 -1.47
N ARG A 275 -24.90 -28.15 -2.38
CA ARG A 275 -23.62 -27.49 -2.11
C ARG A 275 -23.67 -26.05 -2.63
N TYR A 276 -22.72 -25.25 -2.17
CA TYR A 276 -22.69 -23.81 -2.44
C TYR A 276 -21.48 -23.45 -3.30
N VAL A 277 -21.68 -22.54 -4.24
CA VAL A 277 -20.62 -22.04 -5.12
C VAL A 277 -20.63 -20.52 -5.06
N LEU A 278 -19.50 -19.96 -4.63
CA LEU A 278 -19.20 -18.52 -4.74
C LEU A 278 -18.43 -18.25 -6.03
N GLN A 279 -18.85 -17.25 -6.76
CA GLN A 279 -18.25 -16.84 -8.02
C GLN A 279 -17.91 -15.35 -7.95
N ALA A 280 -16.61 -15.04 -7.99
CA ALA A 280 -16.06 -13.71 -7.73
C ALA A 280 -15.35 -13.14 -8.97
N PRO A 281 -15.88 -12.06 -9.56
CA PRO A 281 -15.23 -11.33 -10.65
C PRO A 281 -13.97 -10.59 -10.19
N GLY A 282 -13.16 -10.18 -11.17
CA GLY A 282 -11.96 -9.39 -10.98
C GLY A 282 -12.20 -7.89 -10.87
N MET A 283 -11.10 -7.14 -10.96
CA MET A 283 -11.05 -5.69 -10.86
C MET A 283 -11.70 -4.99 -12.08
N ALA A 284 -12.36 -3.87 -11.83
CA ALA A 284 -12.86 -2.97 -12.87
C ALA A 284 -11.72 -2.14 -13.46
N PRO A 285 -11.38 -2.31 -14.74
CA PRO A 285 -10.32 -1.54 -15.38
C PRO A 285 -10.68 -0.04 -15.44
N GLY A 286 -9.68 0.82 -15.26
CA GLY A 286 -9.83 2.27 -15.41
C GLY A 286 -10.51 2.99 -14.24
N ARG A 287 -10.82 2.32 -13.15
CA ARG A 287 -11.38 2.92 -11.92
C ARG A 287 -10.38 2.84 -10.79
N PRO A 288 -9.62 3.92 -10.53
CA PRO A 288 -8.56 3.89 -9.50
C PRO A 288 -9.14 3.74 -8.09
N ARG A 289 -10.29 4.35 -7.80
CA ARG A 289 -11.01 4.25 -6.53
C ARG A 289 -12.50 4.55 -6.73
N THR A 290 -13.34 3.70 -6.17
CA THR A 290 -14.81 3.82 -6.17
C THR A 290 -15.36 3.28 -4.85
N ASP A 291 -16.71 3.19 -4.73
CA ASP A 291 -17.36 2.48 -3.61
C ASP A 291 -17.35 0.95 -3.77
N SER A 292 -16.73 0.43 -4.83
CA SER A 292 -16.62 -0.99 -5.08
C SER A 292 -15.27 -1.52 -4.57
N PRO A 293 -15.22 -2.62 -3.83
CA PRO A 293 -13.97 -3.26 -3.45
C PRO A 293 -13.21 -3.88 -4.63
N GLN A 294 -13.81 -3.91 -5.83
CA GLN A 294 -13.23 -4.38 -7.08
C GLN A 294 -12.59 -3.22 -7.88
N ASP A 295 -12.14 -2.16 -7.25
CA ASP A 295 -11.34 -1.12 -7.88
C ASP A 295 -9.83 -1.38 -7.75
N PHE A 296 -9.00 -0.52 -8.35
CA PHE A 296 -7.55 -0.69 -8.32
C PHE A 296 -6.98 -0.71 -6.89
N VAL A 297 -7.48 0.13 -5.99
CA VAL A 297 -7.04 0.15 -4.59
C VAL A 297 -7.51 -1.11 -3.85
N GLY A 298 -8.70 -1.62 -4.16
CA GLY A 298 -9.24 -2.88 -3.68
C GLY A 298 -8.35 -4.06 -4.09
N ALA A 299 -7.97 -4.13 -5.36
CA ALA A 299 -7.09 -5.17 -5.89
C ALA A 299 -5.72 -5.19 -5.17
N TRP A 300 -5.11 -4.02 -4.93
CA TRP A 300 -3.87 -3.93 -4.16
C TRP A 300 -4.05 -4.39 -2.71
N ARG A 301 -5.15 -4.00 -2.06
CA ARG A 301 -5.46 -4.48 -0.71
C ARG A 301 -5.62 -5.99 -0.67
N ASN A 302 -6.36 -6.57 -1.60
CA ASN A 302 -6.53 -8.03 -1.69
C ASN A 302 -5.21 -8.77 -1.91
N LEU A 303 -4.30 -8.22 -2.72
CA LEU A 303 -3.02 -8.86 -3.01
C LEU A 303 -2.15 -9.01 -1.75
N PHE A 304 -2.09 -7.97 -0.90
CA PHE A 304 -1.18 -7.91 0.24
C PHE A 304 -1.85 -8.08 1.61
N LEU A 305 -3.17 -7.99 1.68
CA LEU A 305 -3.93 -8.11 2.93
C LEU A 305 -4.91 -9.28 2.84
N PRO A 306 -4.79 -10.29 3.70
CA PRO A 306 -5.75 -11.40 3.73
C PRO A 306 -7.15 -10.93 4.19
N ASP A 307 -7.23 -9.89 5.01
CA ASP A 307 -8.48 -9.22 5.38
C ASP A 307 -8.61 -7.89 4.63
N SER A 308 -9.54 -7.85 3.69
CA SER A 308 -9.81 -6.70 2.82
C SER A 308 -11.32 -6.40 2.79
N PRO A 309 -11.73 -5.20 2.36
CA PRO A 309 -13.15 -4.91 2.16
C PRO A 309 -13.84 -5.91 1.23
N TYR A 310 -13.15 -6.44 0.24
CA TYR A 310 -13.73 -7.44 -0.67
C TYR A 310 -14.04 -8.73 0.09
N THR A 311 -13.09 -9.27 0.85
CA THR A 311 -13.32 -10.49 1.64
C THR A 311 -14.40 -10.29 2.70
N ARG A 312 -14.41 -9.13 3.39
CA ARG A 312 -15.44 -8.79 4.39
C ARG A 312 -16.83 -8.67 3.78
N ALA A 313 -16.96 -8.01 2.62
CA ALA A 313 -18.23 -7.91 1.90
C ALA A 313 -18.73 -9.28 1.42
N ILE A 314 -17.83 -10.16 0.96
CA ILE A 314 -18.19 -11.56 0.63
C ILE A 314 -18.74 -12.27 1.88
N LEU A 315 -18.08 -12.14 3.03
CA LEU A 315 -18.57 -12.74 4.29
C LEU A 315 -19.98 -12.28 4.66
N LEU A 316 -20.29 -11.00 4.46
CA LEU A 316 -21.64 -10.46 4.66
C LEU A 316 -22.63 -11.07 3.68
N ALA A 317 -22.28 -11.18 2.41
CA ALA A 317 -23.12 -11.82 1.39
C ALA A 317 -23.41 -13.31 1.72
N LEU A 318 -22.40 -14.06 2.17
CA LEU A 318 -22.57 -15.47 2.55
C LEU A 318 -23.53 -15.64 3.75
N ARG A 319 -23.44 -14.72 4.74
CA ARG A 319 -24.33 -14.70 5.90
C ARG A 319 -25.77 -14.35 5.50
N ASP A 320 -25.96 -13.32 4.68
CA ASP A 320 -27.27 -12.90 4.17
C ASP A 320 -27.91 -13.99 3.29
N TYR A 321 -27.11 -14.67 2.46
CA TYR A 321 -27.56 -15.79 1.65
C TYR A 321 -28.04 -16.97 2.50
N GLY A 322 -27.57 -17.09 3.74
CA GLY A 322 -27.97 -18.12 4.69
C GLY A 322 -27.28 -19.46 4.48
N ILE A 323 -25.98 -19.48 4.15
CA ILE A 323 -25.22 -20.73 4.04
C ILE A 323 -25.05 -21.35 5.43
N PRO A 324 -25.46 -22.63 5.63
CA PRO A 324 -25.31 -23.30 6.93
C PRO A 324 -23.83 -23.48 7.32
N ARG A 325 -23.58 -23.46 8.62
CA ARG A 325 -22.26 -23.83 9.14
C ARG A 325 -21.90 -25.27 8.76
N GLY A 326 -20.65 -25.48 8.36
CA GLY A 326 -20.14 -26.77 7.90
C GLY A 326 -20.61 -27.21 6.52
N ALA A 327 -21.36 -26.35 5.79
CA ALA A 327 -21.74 -26.64 4.43
C ALA A 327 -20.55 -26.65 3.47
N ASP A 328 -20.61 -27.51 2.45
CA ASP A 328 -19.62 -27.59 1.38
C ASP A 328 -19.69 -26.35 0.50
N LEU A 329 -18.56 -25.70 0.34
CA LEU A 329 -18.42 -24.48 -0.43
C LEU A 329 -17.27 -24.59 -1.43
N ALA A 330 -17.56 -24.35 -2.70
CA ALA A 330 -16.56 -24.12 -3.73
C ALA A 330 -16.41 -22.61 -3.97
N LEU A 331 -15.18 -22.16 -4.13
CA LEU A 331 -14.80 -20.79 -4.33
C LEU A 331 -14.16 -20.66 -5.72
N ILE A 332 -14.75 -19.87 -6.60
CA ILE A 332 -14.27 -19.69 -7.98
C ILE A 332 -14.08 -18.20 -8.23
N GLY A 333 -12.89 -17.81 -8.68
CA GLY A 333 -12.57 -16.41 -8.92
C GLY A 333 -11.69 -16.20 -10.14
N HIS A 334 -11.82 -15.00 -10.73
CA HIS A 334 -10.97 -14.53 -11.80
C HIS A 334 -10.23 -13.27 -11.36
N SER A 335 -8.94 -13.16 -11.71
CA SER A 335 -8.15 -11.96 -11.43
C SER A 335 -8.17 -11.62 -9.92
N GLU A 336 -8.53 -10.40 -9.54
CA GLU A 336 -8.73 -10.00 -8.14
C GLU A 336 -9.72 -10.91 -7.38
N GLY A 337 -10.78 -11.39 -8.04
CA GLY A 337 -11.73 -12.31 -7.44
C GLY A 337 -11.08 -13.62 -7.00
N GLY A 338 -10.10 -14.13 -7.75
CA GLY A 338 -9.32 -15.29 -7.35
C GLY A 338 -8.46 -15.04 -6.11
N ILE A 339 -7.89 -13.83 -5.98
CA ILE A 339 -7.17 -13.42 -4.75
C ILE A 339 -8.13 -13.41 -3.56
N ALA A 340 -9.30 -12.78 -3.72
CA ALA A 340 -10.27 -12.66 -2.64
C ALA A 340 -10.77 -14.02 -2.15
N VAL A 341 -11.08 -14.96 -3.04
CA VAL A 341 -11.51 -16.31 -2.66
C VAL A 341 -10.39 -17.10 -2.02
N MET A 342 -9.14 -16.91 -2.45
CA MET A 342 -7.99 -17.57 -1.83
C MET A 342 -7.68 -16.99 -0.45
N ASN A 343 -7.80 -15.68 -0.25
CA ASN A 343 -7.70 -15.04 1.06
C ASN A 343 -8.75 -15.60 2.05
N LEU A 344 -9.98 -15.86 1.59
CA LEU A 344 -10.99 -16.55 2.40
C LEU A 344 -10.57 -17.98 2.74
N ALA A 345 -10.02 -18.72 1.78
CA ALA A 345 -9.56 -20.09 2.02
C ALA A 345 -8.35 -20.18 2.97
N GLN A 346 -7.54 -19.10 3.09
CA GLN A 346 -6.45 -19.00 4.06
C GLN A 346 -6.94 -18.70 5.48
N SER A 347 -8.16 -18.21 5.65
CA SER A 347 -8.71 -17.85 6.95
C SER A 347 -9.17 -19.09 7.72
N GLU A 348 -8.50 -19.42 8.83
CA GLU A 348 -8.92 -20.50 9.72
C GLU A 348 -10.34 -20.30 10.27
N GLU A 349 -10.73 -19.05 10.56
CA GLU A 349 -12.08 -18.73 11.05
C GLU A 349 -13.13 -19.02 9.98
N PHE A 350 -12.84 -18.65 8.74
CA PHE A 350 -13.71 -18.96 7.61
C PHE A 350 -13.86 -20.47 7.39
N CYS A 351 -12.74 -21.22 7.39
CA CYS A 351 -12.72 -22.65 7.20
C CYS A 351 -13.35 -23.42 8.39
N ARG A 352 -13.37 -22.86 9.60
CA ARG A 352 -14.15 -23.38 10.74
C ARG A 352 -15.66 -23.16 10.59
N THR A 353 -16.04 -22.13 9.82
CA THR A 353 -17.45 -21.82 9.59
C THR A 353 -18.01 -22.59 8.41
N TYR A 354 -17.28 -22.64 7.29
CA TYR A 354 -17.66 -23.31 6.06
C TYR A 354 -16.61 -24.36 5.67
N ARG A 355 -17.04 -25.48 5.11
CA ARG A 355 -16.11 -26.48 4.59
C ARG A 355 -15.69 -26.07 3.17
N VAL A 356 -14.58 -25.37 3.05
CA VAL A 356 -14.01 -25.01 1.74
C VAL A 356 -13.42 -26.26 1.12
N THR A 357 -14.10 -26.81 0.12
CA THR A 357 -13.67 -28.05 -0.53
C THR A 357 -12.81 -27.79 -1.76
N HIS A 358 -13.11 -26.72 -2.50
CA HIS A 358 -12.43 -26.37 -3.75
C HIS A 358 -12.21 -24.86 -3.83
N VAL A 359 -11.05 -24.48 -4.36
CA VAL A 359 -10.73 -23.12 -4.82
C VAL A 359 -10.25 -23.21 -6.25
N VAL A 360 -10.85 -22.43 -7.14
CA VAL A 360 -10.40 -22.31 -8.53
C VAL A 360 -10.12 -20.84 -8.82
N ALA A 361 -8.85 -20.52 -9.07
CA ALA A 361 -8.37 -19.20 -9.41
C ALA A 361 -7.89 -19.15 -10.85
N VAL A 362 -8.47 -18.27 -11.65
CA VAL A 362 -8.14 -18.11 -13.07
C VAL A 362 -7.53 -16.74 -13.32
N GLY A 363 -6.34 -16.69 -13.90
CA GLY A 363 -5.64 -15.43 -14.16
C GLY A 363 -5.35 -14.63 -12.89
N SER A 364 -5.04 -15.28 -11.77
CA SER A 364 -4.97 -14.66 -10.45
C SER A 364 -3.63 -14.89 -9.78
N PRO A 365 -3.04 -13.89 -9.10
CA PRO A 365 -1.78 -14.02 -8.37
C PRO A 365 -2.02 -14.69 -7.01
N VAL A 366 -2.04 -16.03 -6.97
CA VAL A 366 -2.39 -16.82 -5.77
C VAL A 366 -1.38 -17.90 -5.41
N ASP A 367 -0.38 -18.14 -6.24
CA ASP A 367 0.47 -19.34 -6.13
C ASP A 367 1.43 -19.31 -4.93
N ASN A 368 1.59 -18.17 -4.27
CA ASN A 368 2.31 -18.04 -3.00
C ASN A 368 1.44 -18.25 -1.76
N LYS A 369 0.13 -18.45 -1.92
CA LYS A 369 -0.86 -18.58 -0.84
C LYS A 369 -1.15 -20.06 -0.55
N LYS A 370 -1.63 -20.35 0.67
CA LYS A 370 -1.96 -21.73 1.07
C LYS A 370 -3.31 -21.77 1.79
N PRO A 371 -4.23 -22.67 1.43
CA PRO A 371 -5.48 -22.82 2.17
C PRO A 371 -5.21 -23.27 3.62
N ALA A 372 -6.04 -22.82 4.56
CA ALA A 372 -5.95 -23.22 5.96
C ALA A 372 -6.27 -24.70 6.17
N ASP A 373 -7.22 -25.26 5.41
CA ASP A 373 -7.49 -26.70 5.40
C ASP A 373 -6.66 -27.38 4.31
N PRO A 374 -5.69 -28.24 4.65
CA PRO A 374 -4.84 -28.92 3.67
C PRO A 374 -5.61 -29.90 2.75
N ARG A 375 -6.86 -30.20 3.07
CA ARG A 375 -7.73 -31.05 2.23
C ARG A 375 -8.41 -30.25 1.11
N THR A 376 -8.41 -28.93 1.18
CA THR A 376 -8.96 -28.08 0.14
C THR A 376 -8.21 -28.33 -1.16
N TRP A 377 -8.94 -28.71 -2.20
CA TRP A 377 -8.37 -28.83 -3.54
C TRP A 377 -8.28 -27.45 -4.19
N VAL A 378 -7.13 -27.11 -4.75
CA VAL A 378 -6.88 -25.81 -5.39
C VAL A 378 -6.53 -26.03 -6.85
N ALA A 379 -7.07 -25.18 -7.74
CA ALA A 379 -6.59 -25.06 -9.11
C ALA A 379 -6.20 -23.60 -9.38
N SER A 380 -4.99 -23.38 -9.89
CA SER A 380 -4.57 -22.12 -10.49
C SER A 380 -4.36 -22.30 -12.00
N ILE A 381 -4.96 -21.42 -12.81
CA ILE A 381 -4.89 -21.48 -14.26
C ILE A 381 -4.31 -20.16 -14.77
N THR A 382 -3.12 -20.23 -15.35
CA THR A 382 -2.33 -19.09 -15.73
C THR A 382 -1.92 -19.15 -17.20
N ASN A 383 -2.25 -18.09 -17.95
CA ASN A 383 -1.64 -17.83 -19.23
C ASN A 383 -0.30 -17.11 -19.01
N GLN A 384 0.80 -17.68 -19.44
CA GLN A 384 2.14 -17.13 -19.20
C GLN A 384 2.37 -15.74 -19.81
N HIS A 385 1.56 -15.32 -20.79
CA HIS A 385 1.55 -13.97 -21.36
C HIS A 385 0.66 -12.98 -20.57
N ASP A 386 -0.01 -13.43 -19.54
CA ASP A 386 -0.77 -12.59 -18.63
C ASP A 386 0.12 -12.13 -17.46
N ILE A 387 0.31 -10.80 -17.34
CA ILE A 387 1.16 -10.23 -16.30
C ILE A 387 0.51 -10.27 -14.90
N VAL A 388 -0.83 -10.40 -14.81
CA VAL A 388 -1.53 -10.30 -13.53
C VAL A 388 -1.21 -11.46 -12.58
N PRO A 389 -1.24 -12.73 -12.99
CA PRO A 389 -0.87 -13.83 -12.10
C PRO A 389 0.54 -13.71 -11.50
N VAL A 390 1.48 -13.16 -12.26
CA VAL A 390 2.89 -13.02 -11.82
C VAL A 390 3.10 -11.97 -10.73
N LEU A 391 2.07 -11.18 -10.39
CA LEU A 391 2.16 -10.14 -9.34
C LEU A 391 2.34 -10.72 -7.94
N ASP A 392 2.10 -12.00 -7.72
CA ASP A 392 2.44 -12.69 -6.46
C ASP A 392 3.92 -13.08 -6.38
N GLY A 393 4.68 -12.90 -7.45
CA GLY A 393 6.09 -13.24 -7.53
C GLY A 393 6.39 -14.66 -7.96
N ARG A 394 5.38 -15.45 -8.33
CA ARG A 394 5.54 -16.76 -8.95
C ARG A 394 5.21 -16.68 -10.42
N GLY A 395 6.22 -16.69 -11.27
CA GLY A 395 6.08 -16.74 -12.71
C GLY A 395 6.44 -18.09 -13.28
N ALA A 396 6.49 -18.20 -14.60
CA ALA A 396 6.87 -19.40 -15.35
C ALA A 396 8.23 -20.01 -14.93
N GLY A 397 9.12 -19.17 -14.36
CA GLY A 397 10.42 -19.59 -13.82
C GLY A 397 10.38 -20.12 -12.39
N SER A 398 9.20 -20.15 -11.72
CA SER A 398 9.11 -20.55 -10.31
C SER A 398 9.71 -21.97 -10.10
N ALA A 399 10.54 -22.07 -9.07
CA ALA A 399 11.19 -23.29 -8.66
C ALA A 399 10.55 -23.92 -7.41
N PHE A 400 9.45 -23.36 -6.91
CA PHE A 400 8.81 -23.77 -5.64
C PHE A 400 7.62 -24.69 -5.92
N ASP A 401 7.50 -25.75 -5.11
CA ASP A 401 6.40 -26.68 -5.23
C ASP A 401 5.12 -26.05 -4.63
N PRO A 402 3.96 -26.21 -5.30
CA PRO A 402 2.68 -25.80 -4.76
C PRO A 402 2.26 -26.70 -3.58
N HIS A 403 1.15 -26.36 -2.94
CA HIS A 403 0.51 -27.20 -1.92
C HIS A 403 0.18 -28.60 -2.50
N PRO A 404 0.24 -29.71 -1.72
CA PRO A 404 0.03 -31.08 -2.22
C PRO A 404 -1.29 -31.33 -2.98
N ASN A 405 -2.36 -30.60 -2.62
CA ASN A 405 -3.66 -30.69 -3.31
C ASN A 405 -3.86 -29.55 -4.32
N TRP A 406 -2.79 -29.06 -4.93
CA TRP A 406 -2.81 -27.98 -5.88
C TRP A 406 -2.59 -28.50 -7.31
N TYR A 407 -3.51 -28.16 -8.17
CA TYR A 407 -3.41 -28.38 -9.61
C TYR A 407 -3.06 -27.07 -10.29
N GLU A 408 -1.79 -26.91 -10.63
CA GLU A 408 -1.26 -25.76 -11.33
C GLU A 408 -1.29 -25.99 -12.85
N VAL A 409 -1.79 -25.03 -13.60
CA VAL A 409 -1.85 -25.05 -15.06
C VAL A 409 -1.23 -23.75 -15.58
N ASP A 410 0.00 -23.88 -16.08
CA ASP A 410 0.68 -22.81 -16.82
C ASP A 410 0.67 -23.16 -18.30
N TYR A 411 0.12 -22.28 -19.11
CA TYR A 411 0.08 -22.48 -20.55
C TYR A 411 0.37 -21.20 -21.33
N THR A 412 0.79 -21.33 -22.58
CA THR A 412 1.00 -20.22 -23.48
C THR A 412 -0.20 -20.08 -24.40
N GLY A 413 -0.97 -19.01 -24.22
CA GLY A 413 -2.08 -18.65 -25.09
C GLY A 413 -1.62 -17.96 -26.38
N PRO A 414 -2.44 -17.94 -27.44
CA PRO A 414 -2.10 -17.29 -28.70
C PRO A 414 -2.15 -15.75 -28.64
N THR A 415 -2.81 -15.18 -27.65
CA THR A 415 -2.98 -13.73 -27.49
C THR A 415 -1.83 -13.15 -26.67
N HIS A 416 -1.02 -12.28 -27.29
CA HIS A 416 0.16 -11.66 -26.71
C HIS A 416 -0.01 -10.16 -26.54
N GLU A 417 -1.17 -9.71 -26.10
CA GLU A 417 -1.49 -8.30 -25.86
C GLU A 417 -2.24 -8.14 -24.54
N PHE A 418 -1.63 -7.47 -23.57
CA PHE A 418 -2.32 -7.09 -22.31
C PHE A 418 -3.16 -5.81 -22.53
N PRO A 419 -4.42 -5.69 -22.04
CA PRO A 419 -5.08 -6.64 -21.13
C PRO A 419 -5.87 -7.76 -21.81
N LEU A 420 -5.88 -7.88 -23.12
CA LEU A 420 -6.70 -8.87 -23.83
C LEU A 420 -6.38 -10.30 -23.36
N CYS A 421 -5.11 -10.67 -23.24
CA CYS A 421 -4.67 -11.99 -22.75
C CYS A 421 -5.10 -12.30 -21.29
N HIS A 422 -5.53 -11.28 -20.55
CA HIS A 422 -6.05 -11.38 -19.18
C HIS A 422 -7.58 -11.48 -19.12
N MET A 423 -8.28 -11.19 -20.21
CA MET A 423 -9.75 -11.19 -20.20
C MET A 423 -10.31 -12.60 -20.00
N LEU A 424 -11.36 -12.73 -19.19
CA LEU A 424 -11.91 -14.04 -18.83
C LEU A 424 -12.44 -14.84 -20.04
N HIS A 425 -12.97 -14.16 -21.07
CA HIS A 425 -13.41 -14.83 -22.29
C HIS A 425 -12.24 -15.53 -23.03
N GLU A 426 -11.04 -14.95 -23.01
CA GLU A 426 -9.83 -15.59 -23.56
C GLU A 426 -9.50 -16.88 -22.79
N TYR A 427 -9.51 -16.82 -21.45
CA TYR A 427 -9.31 -18.01 -20.61
C TYR A 427 -10.38 -19.09 -20.88
N ILE A 428 -11.66 -18.69 -21.03
CA ILE A 428 -12.75 -19.63 -21.36
C ILE A 428 -12.49 -20.29 -22.71
N GLU A 429 -12.06 -19.53 -23.71
CA GLU A 429 -11.78 -20.07 -25.04
C GLU A 429 -10.52 -20.95 -25.04
N HIS A 430 -9.47 -20.55 -24.31
CA HIS A 430 -8.25 -21.38 -24.17
C HIS A 430 -8.53 -22.70 -23.43
N LEU A 431 -9.38 -22.70 -22.42
CA LEU A 431 -9.84 -23.93 -21.74
C LEU A 431 -10.66 -24.85 -22.66
N ARG A 432 -11.18 -24.34 -23.76
CA ARG A 432 -11.89 -25.15 -24.76
C ARG A 432 -10.95 -25.69 -25.86
N THR A 433 -9.95 -24.90 -26.25
CA THR A 433 -9.19 -25.12 -27.49
C THR A 433 -7.70 -25.37 -27.27
N VAL A 434 -7.09 -24.74 -26.28
CA VAL A 434 -5.63 -24.80 -26.04
C VAL A 434 -5.28 -25.81 -24.95
N VAL A 435 -6.02 -25.80 -23.83
CA VAL A 435 -5.78 -26.69 -22.67
C VAL A 435 -7.08 -27.40 -22.23
N PRO A 436 -7.74 -28.16 -23.13
CA PRO A 436 -8.98 -28.87 -22.80
C PRO A 436 -8.84 -29.88 -21.67
N GLU A 437 -7.67 -30.48 -21.51
CA GLU A 437 -7.33 -31.41 -20.42
C GLU A 437 -7.38 -30.71 -19.06
N ALA A 438 -6.97 -29.46 -18.98
CA ALA A 438 -7.08 -28.67 -17.75
C ALA A 438 -8.55 -28.46 -17.36
N ARG A 439 -9.39 -28.09 -18.34
CA ARG A 439 -10.84 -27.99 -18.14
C ARG A 439 -11.43 -29.30 -17.63
N GLU A 440 -11.10 -30.41 -18.27
CA GLU A 440 -11.61 -31.75 -17.91
C GLU A 440 -11.20 -32.14 -16.49
N ARG A 441 -9.95 -31.87 -16.12
CA ARG A 441 -9.42 -32.13 -14.78
C ARG A 441 -10.14 -31.32 -13.70
N VAL A 442 -10.38 -30.03 -13.96
CA VAL A 442 -11.13 -29.17 -13.03
C VAL A 442 -12.60 -29.59 -12.95
N ASP A 443 -13.23 -29.91 -14.08
CA ASP A 443 -14.61 -30.43 -14.10
C ASP A 443 -14.72 -31.76 -13.35
N GLU A 444 -13.71 -32.63 -13.45
CA GLU A 444 -13.66 -33.91 -12.68
C GLU A 444 -13.59 -33.61 -11.17
N ALA A 445 -12.72 -32.73 -10.73
CA ALA A 445 -12.60 -32.33 -9.33
C ALA A 445 -13.90 -31.70 -8.81
N LEU A 446 -14.56 -30.87 -9.62
CA LEU A 446 -15.84 -30.24 -9.30
C LEU A 446 -17.05 -31.17 -9.46
N THR A 447 -16.88 -32.50 -9.64
CA THR A 447 -17.98 -33.47 -9.77
C THR A 447 -19.06 -33.31 -8.68
N PRO A 448 -18.76 -33.03 -7.39
CA PRO A 448 -19.79 -32.81 -6.37
C PRO A 448 -20.69 -31.60 -6.62
N TYR A 449 -20.26 -30.66 -7.49
CA TYR A 449 -20.98 -29.45 -7.88
C TYR A 449 -21.58 -29.54 -9.29
N ARG A 450 -21.61 -30.73 -9.89
CA ARG A 450 -22.19 -30.96 -11.22
C ARG A 450 -23.65 -31.40 -11.11
N GLY A 451 -24.57 -30.48 -11.35
CA GLY A 451 -26.00 -30.78 -11.31
C GLY A 451 -26.86 -29.54 -11.43
N PRO A 452 -28.18 -29.68 -11.26
CA PRO A 452 -29.07 -28.53 -11.40
C PRO A 452 -28.80 -27.46 -10.33
N VAL A 453 -28.82 -26.21 -10.76
CA VAL A 453 -28.80 -25.05 -9.86
C VAL A 453 -30.17 -24.88 -9.25
N VAL A 454 -30.25 -24.87 -7.92
CA VAL A 454 -31.53 -24.77 -7.17
C VAL A 454 -31.86 -23.32 -6.83
N ARG A 455 -30.84 -22.52 -6.53
CA ARG A 455 -31.00 -21.10 -6.17
C ARG A 455 -29.81 -20.32 -6.71
N THR A 456 -30.08 -19.10 -7.22
CA THR A 456 -29.07 -18.14 -7.67
C THR A 456 -29.39 -16.79 -7.06
N GLN A 457 -28.37 -16.12 -6.51
CA GLN A 457 -28.47 -14.77 -5.98
C GLN A 457 -27.20 -13.98 -6.29
N ALA A 458 -27.36 -12.80 -6.88
CA ALA A 458 -26.29 -11.84 -7.05
C ALA A 458 -26.25 -10.87 -5.86
N TYR A 459 -25.04 -10.45 -5.48
CA TYR A 459 -24.83 -9.43 -4.47
C TYR A 459 -24.01 -8.29 -5.03
N GLN A 460 -24.47 -7.05 -4.80
CA GLN A 460 -23.67 -5.86 -4.99
C GLN A 460 -22.81 -5.66 -3.75
N LEU A 461 -21.51 -5.64 -3.95
CA LEU A 461 -20.54 -5.37 -2.90
C LEU A 461 -20.15 -3.89 -2.93
N LYS A 462 -19.95 -3.33 -1.76
CA LYS A 462 -19.50 -1.95 -1.58
C LYS A 462 -18.32 -1.93 -0.61
N ASP A 463 -17.31 -1.16 -0.97
CA ASP A 463 -16.25 -0.73 -0.06
C ASP A 463 -16.78 0.51 0.69
N ARG A 464 -17.79 0.30 1.53
CA ARG A 464 -18.31 1.40 2.34
C ARG A 464 -17.21 1.88 3.26
N ALA A 465 -16.80 3.12 3.06
CA ALA A 465 -16.19 3.83 4.15
C ALA A 465 -17.13 3.70 5.36
N ASN A 466 -16.59 3.37 6.53
CA ASN A 466 -17.37 3.40 7.76
C ASN A 466 -18.13 4.73 7.83
N PRO A 467 -19.34 4.73 8.39
CA PRO A 467 -19.95 5.99 8.78
C PRO A 467 -18.96 6.77 9.64
N PRO A 468 -19.05 8.09 9.66
CA PRO A 468 -18.07 8.93 10.36
C PRO A 468 -17.71 8.45 11.77
N GLU A 469 -18.68 7.96 12.53
CA GLU A 469 -18.48 7.44 13.89
C GLU A 469 -17.75 6.08 13.93
N GLY A 470 -17.81 5.32 12.86
CA GLY A 470 -17.20 3.99 12.74
C GLY A 470 -15.78 3.97 12.16
N TYR A 471 -15.23 5.12 11.84
CA TYR A 471 -13.88 5.18 11.24
C TYR A 471 -12.80 4.78 12.25
N PRO A 472 -11.96 3.75 12.03
CA PRO A 472 -10.98 3.29 13.02
C PRO A 472 -10.06 4.40 13.53
N PHE A 473 -9.64 5.32 12.63
CA PHE A 473 -8.83 6.48 12.99
C PHE A 473 -9.58 7.48 13.87
N LEU A 474 -10.91 7.55 13.77
CA LEU A 474 -11.78 8.46 14.50
C LEU A 474 -12.61 7.76 15.58
N THR A 475 -12.56 6.44 15.70
CA THR A 475 -13.14 5.65 16.80
C THR A 475 -12.23 5.71 18.02
N LEU A 476 -12.24 6.85 18.66
CA LEU A 476 -11.45 7.10 19.86
C LEU A 476 -12.39 7.23 21.06
N PRO A 477 -11.98 6.75 22.25
CA PRO A 477 -12.68 7.08 23.48
C PRO A 477 -12.78 8.60 23.62
N THR A 478 -13.97 9.09 23.89
CA THR A 478 -14.22 10.51 24.09
C THR A 478 -14.54 10.83 25.53
N THR A 479 -14.23 12.05 25.95
CA THR A 479 -14.61 12.62 27.22
C THR A 479 -15.39 13.90 26.92
N SER A 480 -16.58 14.03 27.49
CA SER A 480 -17.39 15.23 27.33
C SER A 480 -16.86 16.33 28.23
N LEU A 481 -16.54 17.48 27.68
CA LEU A 481 -16.12 18.67 28.44
C LEU A 481 -17.14 19.79 28.28
N PRO A 482 -17.49 20.51 29.37
CA PRO A 482 -18.41 21.63 29.27
C PRO A 482 -17.73 22.82 28.58
N THR A 483 -18.51 23.52 27.73
CA THR A 483 -18.15 24.83 27.17
C THR A 483 -19.36 25.76 27.26
N THR A 484 -19.11 27.06 27.03
CA THR A 484 -20.18 28.06 27.00
C THR A 484 -21.20 27.84 25.88
N ALA A 485 -20.82 27.09 24.83
CA ALA A 485 -21.69 26.71 23.70
C ALA A 485 -22.34 25.34 23.88
N GLY A 486 -22.16 24.69 25.03
CA GLY A 486 -22.66 23.35 25.33
C GLY A 486 -21.54 22.33 25.56
N PRO A 487 -21.85 21.09 25.93
CA PRO A 487 -20.86 20.02 26.12
C PRO A 487 -20.27 19.58 24.78
N VAL A 488 -18.98 19.34 24.77
CA VAL A 488 -18.24 18.91 23.56
C VAL A 488 -17.41 17.67 23.87
N ASP A 489 -17.53 16.68 23.03
CA ASP A 489 -16.74 15.46 23.11
C ASP A 489 -15.32 15.67 22.52
N VAL A 490 -14.31 15.39 23.34
CA VAL A 490 -12.91 15.44 22.96
C VAL A 490 -12.28 14.05 23.03
N PRO A 491 -11.45 13.67 22.05
CA PRO A 491 -10.99 14.44 20.88
C PRO A 491 -12.13 14.90 19.97
N VAL A 492 -12.10 16.16 19.55
CA VAL A 492 -12.98 16.64 18.49
C VAL A 492 -12.59 15.93 17.19
N ARG A 493 -13.56 15.34 16.50
CA ARG A 493 -13.37 14.55 15.30
C ARG A 493 -13.84 15.30 14.07
N TYR A 494 -13.03 15.28 13.04
CA TYR A 494 -13.27 15.94 11.76
C TYR A 494 -13.27 14.89 10.68
N TYR A 495 -14.38 14.67 10.06
CA TYR A 495 -14.62 13.58 9.12
C TYR A 495 -14.35 13.96 7.67
N ASP A 496 -14.63 15.22 7.33
CA ASP A 496 -14.38 15.76 5.99
C ASP A 496 -13.94 17.21 6.09
N SER A 497 -12.72 17.47 5.65
CA SER A 497 -12.09 18.77 5.73
C SER A 497 -11.16 19.00 4.54
N SER A 498 -10.96 20.29 4.20
CA SER A 498 -9.92 20.75 3.29
C SER A 498 -9.04 21.77 3.99
N ALA A 499 -7.75 21.80 3.65
CA ALA A 499 -6.81 22.76 4.21
C ALA A 499 -5.84 23.34 3.18
N ALA A 500 -5.43 24.57 3.43
CA ALA A 500 -4.28 25.21 2.79
C ALA A 500 -3.43 25.94 3.86
N HIS A 501 -2.16 25.60 3.94
CA HIS A 501 -1.21 26.26 4.85
C HIS A 501 -0.23 27.11 4.04
N LEU A 502 -0.33 28.41 4.19
CA LEU A 502 0.51 29.39 3.52
C LEU A 502 1.70 29.71 4.41
N CYS A 503 2.91 29.39 3.96
CA CYS A 503 4.13 29.52 4.74
C CYS A 503 4.92 30.79 4.34
N PHE A 504 5.16 31.66 5.33
CA PHE A 504 5.86 32.91 5.15
C PHE A 504 7.13 32.97 6.01
N PRO A 505 8.31 33.15 5.42
CA PRO A 505 9.51 33.46 6.19
C PRO A 505 9.46 34.90 6.69
N VAL A 506 9.47 35.06 8.01
CA VAL A 506 9.34 36.35 8.70
C VAL A 506 10.58 36.66 9.54
N ASP A 507 10.75 37.90 9.99
CA ASP A 507 11.80 38.26 10.94
C ASP A 507 11.59 37.54 12.29
N ALA A 508 12.64 36.92 12.84
CA ALA A 508 12.52 36.05 14.01
C ALA A 508 12.27 36.86 15.30
N ASP A 509 12.77 38.09 15.40
CA ASP A 509 12.58 38.91 16.60
C ASP A 509 11.18 39.53 16.61
N THR A 510 10.67 39.91 15.43
CA THR A 510 9.27 40.28 15.25
C THR A 510 8.31 39.13 15.60
N ALA A 511 8.60 37.90 15.13
CA ALA A 511 7.82 36.71 15.47
C ALA A 511 7.85 36.44 16.98
N ARG A 512 9.02 36.61 17.63
CA ARG A 512 9.17 36.46 19.09
C ARG A 512 8.26 37.44 19.85
N GLY A 513 8.12 38.69 19.36
CA GLY A 513 7.26 39.69 19.97
C GLY A 513 5.76 39.37 19.92
N LEU A 514 5.34 38.31 19.21
CA LEU A 514 3.96 37.81 19.19
C LEU A 514 3.74 36.57 20.08
N LEU A 515 4.81 36.02 20.62
CA LEU A 515 4.72 34.86 21.51
C LEU A 515 4.48 35.30 22.98
N PRO A 516 3.87 34.45 23.81
CA PRO A 516 3.83 34.71 25.24
C PRO A 516 5.26 34.76 25.79
N GLY A 517 5.49 35.59 26.79
CA GLY A 517 6.81 35.79 27.40
C GLY A 517 7.37 34.61 28.20
N VAL A 518 7.09 33.38 27.78
CA VAL A 518 7.61 32.17 28.41
C VAL A 518 9.01 31.83 27.85
N THR A 519 9.95 31.61 28.76
CA THR A 519 11.38 31.47 28.44
C THR A 519 11.72 30.25 27.60
N TRP A 520 10.91 29.19 27.70
CA TRP A 520 11.15 27.92 27.02
C TRP A 520 10.54 27.82 25.60
N MET A 521 9.72 28.81 25.19
CA MET A 521 9.11 28.86 23.86
C MET A 521 9.76 29.93 23.00
N THR A 522 10.42 29.51 21.94
CA THR A 522 11.09 30.44 21.01
C THR A 522 10.68 30.15 19.56
N PRO A 523 10.67 31.19 18.68
CA PRO A 523 10.45 30.94 17.26
C PRO A 523 11.50 29.98 16.74
N SER A 524 11.08 28.95 16.01
CA SER A 524 12.00 28.03 15.34
C SER A 524 12.74 28.78 14.23
N ARG A 525 14.07 28.82 14.30
CA ARG A 525 14.91 29.70 13.46
C ARG A 525 15.51 28.97 12.28
N LEU A 526 15.35 29.55 11.10
CA LEU A 526 16.09 29.24 9.88
C LEU A 526 17.04 30.44 9.59
N GLY A 527 18.19 30.44 10.21
CA GLY A 527 19.10 31.60 10.22
C GLY A 527 18.49 32.78 11.00
N ARG A 528 18.32 33.95 10.35
CA ARG A 528 17.70 35.13 10.96
C ARG A 528 16.16 35.15 10.79
N ARG A 529 15.57 34.16 10.15
CA ARG A 529 14.13 34.12 9.87
C ARG A 529 13.45 33.04 10.69
N ALA A 530 12.19 33.29 11.03
CA ALA A 530 11.23 32.32 11.55
C ALA A 530 10.19 32.01 10.48
N LEU A 531 9.32 31.04 10.76
CA LEU A 531 8.24 30.67 9.87
C LEU A 531 6.89 31.03 10.50
N ALA A 532 6.15 31.92 9.84
CA ALA A 532 4.73 32.14 10.10
C ALA A 532 3.88 31.34 9.11
N VAL A 533 2.79 30.77 9.61
CA VAL A 533 1.88 29.95 8.83
C VAL A 533 0.47 30.47 8.96
N LEU A 534 -0.12 30.91 7.85
CA LEU A 534 -1.53 31.21 7.74
C LEU A 534 -2.25 29.96 7.25
N SER A 535 -3.01 29.33 8.13
CA SER A 535 -3.75 28.10 7.84
C SER A 535 -5.20 28.43 7.56
N LEU A 536 -5.71 27.91 6.47
CA LEU A 536 -7.08 28.09 6.01
C LEU A 536 -7.73 26.69 5.99
N TYR A 537 -8.88 26.56 6.64
CA TYR A 537 -9.61 25.29 6.70
C TYR A 537 -11.07 25.48 6.30
N GLU A 538 -11.60 24.48 5.64
CA GLU A 538 -13.01 24.27 5.41
C GLU A 538 -13.38 22.91 6.03
N HIS A 539 -14.07 22.94 7.15
CA HIS A 539 -14.54 21.77 7.86
C HIS A 539 -16.00 21.52 7.52
N ARG A 540 -16.28 20.55 6.65
CA ARG A 540 -17.63 20.24 6.14
C ARG A 540 -18.40 19.30 7.08
N CYS A 541 -17.69 18.38 7.75
CA CYS A 541 -18.29 17.43 8.67
C CYS A 541 -17.41 17.24 9.90
N THR A 542 -17.91 17.61 11.07
CA THR A 542 -17.22 17.48 12.38
C THR A 542 -18.20 17.17 13.50
N THR A 543 -17.70 16.73 14.67
CA THR A 543 -18.52 16.54 15.88
C THR A 543 -19.03 17.84 16.50
N ILE A 544 -18.55 19.01 16.06
CA ILE A 544 -18.99 20.34 16.51
C ILE A 544 -19.66 21.16 15.39
N GLY A 545 -20.17 20.47 14.36
CA GLY A 545 -20.80 21.07 13.20
C GLY A 545 -19.81 21.57 12.12
N PRO A 546 -20.31 21.97 10.96
CA PRO A 546 -19.48 22.50 9.88
C PRO A 546 -19.05 23.95 10.16
N TYR A 547 -17.80 24.30 9.83
CA TYR A 547 -17.30 25.68 9.97
C TYR A 547 -16.05 25.91 9.13
N THR A 548 -15.70 27.18 8.94
CA THR A 548 -14.44 27.63 8.36
C THR A 548 -13.49 28.15 9.43
N GLU A 549 -12.18 27.90 9.27
CA GLU A 549 -11.15 28.33 10.22
C GLU A 549 -10.02 29.07 9.48
N ILE A 550 -9.61 30.22 9.99
CA ILE A 550 -8.45 31.00 9.55
C ILE A 550 -7.53 31.17 10.75
N ALA A 551 -6.40 30.50 10.77
CA ALA A 551 -5.45 30.52 11.88
C ALA A 551 -4.09 31.07 11.47
N LEU A 552 -3.60 32.09 12.14
CA LEU A 552 -2.24 32.58 12.04
C LEU A 552 -1.41 31.99 13.19
N SER A 553 -0.33 31.31 12.85
CA SER A 553 0.56 30.69 13.82
C SER A 553 2.04 30.96 13.50
N VAL A 554 2.87 30.87 14.52
CA VAL A 554 4.34 30.91 14.41
C VAL A 554 4.88 29.53 14.76
N LEU A 555 5.79 29.01 13.94
CA LEU A 555 6.49 27.76 14.25
C LEU A 555 7.45 28.01 15.42
N VAL A 556 7.34 27.20 16.47
CA VAL A 556 8.09 27.36 17.72
C VAL A 556 8.77 26.05 18.11
N ASP A 557 9.90 26.20 18.81
CA ASP A 557 10.58 25.12 19.49
C ASP A 557 10.17 25.14 20.97
N ASP A 558 9.86 23.99 21.56
CA ASP A 558 9.44 23.81 22.95
C ASP A 558 10.62 23.45 23.89
N LEU A 559 11.83 23.91 23.58
CA LEU A 559 13.03 23.48 24.27
C LEU A 559 13.90 24.64 24.78
N TRP A 560 14.48 24.39 25.94
CA TRP A 560 15.52 25.23 26.52
C TRP A 560 16.79 25.37 25.65
N ARG A 561 17.01 24.45 24.69
CA ARG A 561 18.13 24.45 23.74
C ARG A 561 17.66 23.98 22.36
N PRO A 562 17.10 24.85 21.53
CA PRO A 562 16.69 24.50 20.18
C PRO A 562 17.91 24.15 19.32
N ARG A 563 17.80 23.08 18.54
CA ARG A 563 18.83 22.69 17.57
C ARG A 563 18.36 23.06 16.17
N PRO A 564 19.24 23.60 15.30
CA PRO A 564 18.85 24.09 13.97
C PRO A 564 18.23 23.01 13.04
N TYR A 565 18.39 21.72 13.40
CA TYR A 565 17.89 20.57 12.64
C TYR A 565 16.67 19.90 13.29
N ASP A 566 16.17 20.36 14.44
CA ASP A 566 15.02 19.76 15.12
C ASP A 566 13.76 19.75 14.24
N VAL A 567 13.54 20.77 13.42
CA VAL A 567 12.43 20.82 12.46
C VAL A 567 12.49 19.67 11.44
N ALA A 568 13.68 19.38 10.91
CA ALA A 568 13.88 18.29 9.97
C ALA A 568 13.74 16.93 10.64
N LEU A 569 14.30 16.77 11.83
CA LEU A 569 14.19 15.54 12.60
C LEU A 569 12.76 15.25 13.07
N ASP A 570 11.97 16.27 13.35
CA ASP A 570 10.57 16.13 13.78
C ASP A 570 9.66 15.60 12.67
N LEU A 571 10.03 15.76 11.39
CA LEU A 571 9.32 15.11 10.29
C LEU A 571 9.38 13.57 10.38
N LEU A 572 10.44 13.04 11.00
CA LEU A 572 10.66 11.60 11.17
C LEU A 572 10.19 11.08 12.55
N ARG A 573 9.84 11.97 13.48
CA ARG A 573 9.41 11.61 14.84
C ARG A 573 7.90 11.46 14.92
N ARG A 574 7.46 10.55 15.79
CA ARG A 574 6.05 10.50 16.21
C ARG A 574 5.66 11.85 16.81
N VAL A 575 4.43 12.27 16.59
CA VAL A 575 3.93 13.60 16.99
C VAL A 575 4.08 13.86 18.49
N ASP A 576 3.91 12.85 19.33
CA ASP A 576 4.08 12.93 20.79
C ASP A 576 5.53 13.24 21.21
N LEU A 577 6.51 12.86 20.38
CA LEU A 577 7.95 13.06 20.62
C LEU A 577 8.52 14.28 19.91
N ARG A 578 7.72 15.02 19.16
CA ARG A 578 8.16 16.22 18.43
C ARG A 578 8.43 17.37 19.40
N ARG A 579 9.44 18.15 19.07
CA ARG A 579 9.92 19.30 19.84
C ARG A 579 9.49 20.62 19.23
N THR A 580 9.00 20.57 17.99
CA THR A 580 8.49 21.73 17.29
C THR A 580 6.97 21.68 17.22
N GLY A 581 6.36 22.85 17.24
CA GLY A 581 4.90 23.00 17.11
C GLY A 581 4.55 24.38 16.60
N ARG A 582 3.27 24.69 16.50
CA ARG A 582 2.75 25.97 16.02
C ARG A 582 2.05 26.69 17.17
N TYR A 583 2.54 27.85 17.58
CA TYR A 583 1.82 28.73 18.50
C TYR A 583 0.77 29.53 17.74
N VAL A 584 -0.49 29.40 18.12
CA VAL A 584 -1.61 30.12 17.46
C VAL A 584 -1.70 31.55 17.99
N VAL A 585 -1.35 32.50 17.13
CA VAL A 585 -1.31 33.93 17.43
C VAL A 585 -2.68 34.59 17.25
N SER A 586 -3.42 34.16 16.21
CA SER A 586 -4.77 34.62 15.92
C SER A 586 -5.57 33.48 15.31
N LEU A 587 -6.84 33.41 15.65
CA LEU A 587 -7.77 32.42 15.13
C LEU A 587 -9.12 33.08 14.87
N ALA A 588 -9.69 32.85 13.69
CA ALA A 588 -11.04 33.20 13.34
C ALA A 588 -11.80 31.95 12.92
N VAL A 589 -13.00 31.76 13.44
CA VAL A 589 -13.87 30.61 13.14
C VAL A 589 -15.30 31.08 12.88
N SER A 590 -16.02 30.38 12.00
CA SER A 590 -17.36 30.81 11.60
C SER A 590 -18.48 30.33 12.52
N SER A 591 -18.22 29.34 13.43
CA SER A 591 -19.24 28.85 14.37
C SER A 591 -18.91 29.21 15.82
N GLU A 592 -19.95 29.31 16.64
CA GLU A 592 -19.85 29.61 18.07
C GLU A 592 -19.28 28.44 18.85
N GLU A 593 -19.66 27.22 18.48
CA GLU A 593 -19.16 25.98 19.08
C GLU A 593 -17.63 25.86 18.88
N ALA A 594 -17.16 26.13 17.65
CA ALA A 594 -15.72 26.12 17.35
C ALA A 594 -14.98 27.22 18.12
N ARG A 595 -15.59 28.40 18.30
CA ARG A 595 -15.01 29.51 19.10
C ARG A 595 -14.89 29.11 20.57
N ALA A 596 -15.94 28.56 21.16
CA ALA A 596 -15.95 28.13 22.55
C ALA A 596 -14.88 27.04 22.80
N VAL A 597 -14.85 26.00 21.98
CA VAL A 597 -13.84 24.92 22.05
C VAL A 597 -12.43 25.47 21.94
N ALA A 598 -12.18 26.34 20.96
CA ALA A 598 -10.84 26.90 20.72
C ALA A 598 -10.36 27.72 21.93
N ARG A 599 -11.22 28.55 22.53
CA ARG A 599 -10.85 29.39 23.68
C ARG A 599 -10.76 28.61 24.99
N GLU A 600 -11.75 27.79 25.26
CA GLU A 600 -11.96 27.21 26.60
C GLU A 600 -11.19 25.90 26.77
N ILE A 601 -11.07 25.11 25.70
CA ILE A 601 -10.36 23.82 25.74
C ILE A 601 -8.91 23.98 25.26
N TRP A 602 -8.68 24.61 24.11
CA TRP A 602 -7.33 24.70 23.49
C TRP A 602 -6.56 25.96 23.83
N GLY A 603 -7.18 26.93 24.53
CA GLY A 603 -6.53 28.18 24.89
C GLY A 603 -6.11 29.05 23.69
N GLN A 604 -6.79 28.93 22.57
CA GLN A 604 -6.48 29.70 21.36
C GLN A 604 -7.31 30.98 21.29
N PRO A 605 -6.75 32.10 20.78
CA PRO A 605 -7.41 33.39 20.77
C PRO A 605 -8.45 33.51 19.65
N ALA A 606 -9.50 32.70 19.72
CA ALA A 606 -10.52 32.60 18.69
C ALA A 606 -11.51 33.77 18.75
N VAL A 607 -11.81 34.35 17.59
CA VAL A 607 -12.91 35.28 17.34
C VAL A 607 -13.89 34.65 16.36
N ARG A 608 -15.16 35.03 16.45
CA ARG A 608 -16.14 34.62 15.47
C ARG A 608 -16.08 35.55 14.27
N ALA A 609 -15.91 34.97 13.07
CA ALA A 609 -16.01 35.69 11.81
C ALA A 609 -16.36 34.72 10.68
N SER A 610 -17.25 35.13 9.81
CA SER A 610 -17.64 34.36 8.64
C SER A 610 -16.53 34.39 7.58
N ALA A 611 -16.36 33.27 6.87
CA ALA A 611 -15.48 33.17 5.73
C ALA A 611 -16.05 32.18 4.71
N GLU A 612 -15.94 32.55 3.44
CA GLU A 612 -16.18 31.67 2.32
C GLU A 612 -14.85 31.07 1.88
N ALA A 613 -14.76 29.74 1.82
CA ALA A 613 -13.55 29.03 1.44
C ALA A 613 -13.79 28.11 0.26
N ARG A 614 -12.88 28.11 -0.69
CA ARG A 614 -12.78 27.11 -1.76
C ARG A 614 -11.33 26.62 -1.78
N LEU A 615 -11.10 25.45 -1.19
CA LEU A 615 -9.77 24.86 -0.99
C LEU A 615 -9.56 23.58 -1.79
N THR A 616 -10.52 23.21 -2.63
CA THR A 616 -10.47 22.02 -3.49
C THR A 616 -10.00 22.39 -4.89
N GLY A 617 -9.12 21.58 -5.46
CA GLY A 617 -8.60 21.80 -6.80
C GLY A 617 -7.32 22.66 -6.83
N ARG A 618 -7.06 23.31 -7.97
CA ARG A 618 -5.88 24.19 -8.18
C ARG A 618 -6.14 25.65 -7.88
N ASP A 619 -7.39 26.08 -7.88
CA ASP A 619 -7.77 27.45 -7.61
C ASP A 619 -8.13 27.58 -6.13
N LEU A 620 -7.35 28.37 -5.41
CA LEU A 620 -7.55 28.63 -3.99
C LEU A 620 -8.21 29.99 -3.83
N ALA A 621 -9.33 30.04 -3.12
CA ALA A 621 -10.02 31.27 -2.81
C ALA A 621 -10.60 31.22 -1.39
N VAL A 622 -10.25 32.18 -0.55
CA VAL A 622 -10.85 32.40 0.76
C VAL A 622 -11.14 33.87 0.92
N ARG A 623 -12.35 34.21 1.35
CA ARG A 623 -12.78 35.58 1.59
C ARG A 623 -13.51 35.67 2.92
N SER A 624 -13.13 36.64 3.72
CA SER A 624 -13.81 37.05 4.93
C SER A 624 -13.99 38.56 4.95
N PRO A 625 -15.18 39.06 4.56
CA PRO A 625 -15.47 40.49 4.58
C PRO A 625 -15.34 41.06 5.99
N GLU A 626 -15.76 40.33 7.04
CA GLU A 626 -15.68 40.77 8.44
C GLU A 626 -14.23 40.96 8.91
N LEU A 627 -13.28 40.17 8.38
CA LEU A 627 -11.86 40.31 8.69
C LEU A 627 -11.14 41.25 7.70
N GLY A 628 -11.79 41.70 6.64
CA GLY A 628 -11.16 42.40 5.55
C GLY A 628 -10.03 41.59 4.87
N LEU A 629 -10.16 40.27 4.82
CA LEU A 629 -9.14 39.37 4.34
C LEU A 629 -9.59 38.63 3.06
N ALA A 630 -8.75 38.67 2.04
CA ALA A 630 -8.91 37.82 0.87
C ALA A 630 -7.59 37.09 0.54
N VAL A 631 -7.68 35.82 0.25
CA VAL A 631 -6.60 34.98 -0.25
C VAL A 631 -7.08 34.33 -1.53
N ASP A 632 -6.39 34.58 -2.63
CA ASP A 632 -6.77 34.03 -3.92
C ASP A 632 -5.56 33.69 -4.80
N GLY A 633 -5.75 32.77 -5.74
CA GLY A 633 -4.76 32.44 -6.74
C GLY A 633 -4.80 30.99 -7.20
N ARG A 634 -3.89 30.68 -8.08
CA ARG A 634 -3.76 29.36 -8.67
C ARG A 634 -2.48 28.66 -8.24
N LEU A 635 -2.63 27.42 -7.78
CA LEU A 635 -1.53 26.56 -7.39
C LEU A 635 -0.87 25.91 -8.62
N GLY A 636 0.45 25.95 -8.67
CA GLY A 636 1.24 25.17 -9.61
C GLY A 636 1.20 23.66 -9.31
N PRO A 637 1.97 22.85 -10.06
CA PRO A 637 2.16 21.43 -9.72
C PRO A 637 2.63 21.28 -8.28
N GLY A 638 2.10 20.27 -7.57
CA GLY A 638 2.46 19.97 -6.17
C GLY A 638 3.13 18.61 -6.02
N ALA A 639 4.23 18.57 -5.26
CA ALA A 639 4.85 17.33 -4.83
C ALA A 639 4.05 16.69 -3.68
N ARG A 640 3.91 15.38 -3.66
CA ARG A 640 3.34 14.66 -2.51
C ARG A 640 4.27 14.78 -1.31
N CYS A 641 3.69 15.02 -0.15
CA CYS A 641 4.39 15.01 1.13
C CYS A 641 3.81 13.92 2.01
N PRO A 642 4.60 13.35 2.94
CA PRO A 642 4.07 12.47 3.97
C PRO A 642 2.97 13.18 4.76
N GLU A 643 2.00 12.42 5.25
CA GLU A 643 1.02 12.92 6.20
C GLU A 643 1.75 13.44 7.44
N ALA A 644 1.38 14.61 7.88
CA ALA A 644 2.01 15.22 9.03
C ALA A 644 0.99 15.52 10.10
N ASP A 645 1.06 14.79 11.19
CA ASP A 645 0.50 15.24 12.46
C ASP A 645 1.21 16.51 12.90
N TRP A 646 0.56 17.35 13.68
CA TRP A 646 1.19 18.56 14.19
C TRP A 646 0.77 18.87 15.64
N ILE A 647 1.55 19.74 16.28
CA ILE A 647 1.31 20.25 17.61
C ILE A 647 0.85 21.70 17.50
N LEU A 648 -0.21 22.04 18.21
CA LEU A 648 -0.67 23.40 18.40
C LEU A 648 -0.46 23.82 19.84
N TYR A 649 -0.01 25.05 20.02
CA TYR A 649 0.09 25.68 21.32
C TYR A 649 -0.91 26.83 21.42
N GLY A 650 -1.54 26.92 22.57
CA GLY A 650 -2.40 28.02 22.97
C GLY A 650 -2.10 28.44 24.40
N ARG A 651 -2.78 29.46 24.92
CA ARG A 651 -2.66 29.94 26.29
C ARG A 651 -4.01 30.12 26.93
N ARG A 652 -4.19 29.54 28.11
CA ARG A 652 -5.38 29.71 28.96
C ARG A 652 -4.95 30.27 30.31
N GLY A 653 -5.24 31.56 30.53
CA GLY A 653 -4.67 32.30 31.65
C GLY A 653 -3.14 32.30 31.57
N GLU A 654 -2.46 31.79 32.61
CA GLU A 654 -1.01 31.68 32.63
C GLU A 654 -0.49 30.33 32.12
N SER A 655 -1.36 29.36 31.87
CA SER A 655 -1.00 28.03 31.47
C SER A 655 -0.92 27.91 29.95
N THR A 656 0.16 27.27 29.46
CA THR A 656 0.30 26.89 28.05
C THR A 656 -0.37 25.55 27.82
N ILE A 657 -1.20 25.47 26.79
CA ILE A 657 -1.89 24.25 26.36
C ILE A 657 -1.21 23.69 25.13
N ARG A 658 -0.78 22.44 25.20
CA ARG A 658 -0.22 21.68 24.07
C ARG A 658 -1.28 20.73 23.52
N THR A 659 -1.75 20.95 22.32
CA THR A 659 -2.78 20.15 21.65
C THR A 659 -2.18 19.31 20.53
N LEU A 660 -2.42 18.02 20.55
CA LEU A 660 -2.05 17.11 19.47
C LEU A 660 -3.14 17.11 18.40
N VAL A 661 -2.74 17.30 17.16
CA VAL A 661 -3.58 17.14 15.98
C VAL A 661 -3.03 15.98 15.18
N ARG A 662 -3.83 14.94 15.06
CA ARG A 662 -3.53 13.82 14.18
C ARG A 662 -4.38 13.93 12.93
N ALA A 663 -3.76 13.83 11.78
CA ALA A 663 -4.41 14.02 10.50
C ALA A 663 -4.11 12.85 9.56
N HIS A 664 -5.12 12.50 8.77
CA HIS A 664 -5.03 11.49 7.73
C HIS A 664 -5.57 12.06 6.41
N GLY A 665 -4.71 12.17 5.42
CA GLY A 665 -5.06 12.74 4.12
C GLY A 665 -3.85 12.99 3.21
N SER A 666 -4.11 13.31 1.97
CA SER A 666 -3.08 13.48 0.94
C SER A 666 -2.53 14.92 0.93
N LEU A 667 -1.39 15.13 1.57
CA LEU A 667 -0.71 16.43 1.61
C LEU A 667 0.11 16.69 0.34
N ARG A 668 0.05 17.92 -0.19
CA ARG A 668 0.84 18.36 -1.34
C ARG A 668 1.55 19.67 -1.06
N LEU A 669 2.81 19.75 -1.44
CA LEU A 669 3.64 20.94 -1.34
C LEU A 669 3.73 21.67 -2.70
N HIS A 670 3.40 22.94 -2.72
CA HIS A 670 3.42 23.81 -3.89
C HIS A 670 4.32 25.03 -3.67
N SER A 671 4.82 25.60 -4.76
CA SER A 671 5.37 26.95 -4.73
C SER A 671 4.26 27.97 -4.47
N GLY A 672 4.50 28.91 -3.58
CA GLY A 672 3.50 29.92 -3.18
C GLY A 672 3.35 31.10 -4.12
N GLY A 673 4.17 31.24 -5.17
CA GLY A 673 4.21 32.42 -6.04
C GLY A 673 2.91 32.77 -6.77
N GLY A 674 2.02 31.78 -6.97
CA GLY A 674 0.71 31.98 -7.60
C GLY A 674 -0.39 32.47 -6.65
N ILE A 675 -0.14 32.51 -5.33
CA ILE A 675 -1.13 32.89 -4.31
C ILE A 675 -0.88 34.34 -3.85
N ARG A 676 -1.96 35.08 -3.67
CA ARG A 676 -1.94 36.44 -3.19
C ARG A 676 -2.78 36.57 -1.92
N LEU A 677 -2.23 37.25 -0.94
CA LEU A 677 -2.95 37.72 0.24
C LEU A 677 -3.27 39.20 0.05
N ARG A 678 -4.49 39.60 0.33
CA ARG A 678 -4.95 40.97 0.35
C ARG A 678 -5.62 41.26 1.67
N LEU A 679 -5.29 42.41 2.24
CA LEU A 679 -5.86 42.87 3.49
C LEU A 679 -6.39 44.28 3.27
N ASP A 680 -7.65 44.50 3.56
CA ASP A 680 -8.29 45.80 3.44
C ASP A 680 -7.73 46.81 4.46
N THR A 681 -7.83 48.10 4.16
CA THR A 681 -7.36 49.18 5.06
C THR A 681 -8.08 49.19 6.40
N GLY A 682 -9.37 48.82 6.41
CA GLY A 682 -10.23 48.72 7.61
C GLY A 682 -10.33 47.30 8.21
N ALA A 683 -9.40 46.41 7.86
CA ALA A 683 -9.43 45.03 8.30
C ALA A 683 -9.40 44.89 9.83
N ALA A 684 -10.22 43.92 10.34
CA ALA A 684 -10.46 43.71 11.77
C ALA A 684 -9.24 43.22 12.55
N GLU A 685 -9.03 43.77 13.73
CA GLU A 685 -8.02 43.33 14.69
C GLU A 685 -8.55 42.12 15.51
N PRO A 686 -7.66 41.22 16.03
CA PRO A 686 -6.19 41.34 16.06
C PRO A 686 -5.46 40.71 14.85
N LEU A 687 -6.13 39.97 13.97
CA LEU A 687 -5.49 39.23 12.86
C LEU A 687 -4.78 40.20 11.92
N ALA A 688 -5.44 41.31 11.52
CA ALA A 688 -4.87 42.27 10.60
C ALA A 688 -3.60 42.93 11.15
N GLY A 689 -3.59 43.26 12.44
CA GLY A 689 -2.42 43.82 13.11
C GLY A 689 -1.23 42.86 13.16
N HIS A 690 -1.49 41.60 13.44
CA HIS A 690 -0.44 40.60 13.43
C HIS A 690 0.12 40.32 12.03
N LEU A 691 -0.72 40.30 10.99
CA LEU A 691 -0.28 40.17 9.60
C LEU A 691 0.59 41.37 9.16
N ARG A 692 0.21 42.61 9.54
CA ARG A 692 1.00 43.84 9.26
C ARG A 692 2.32 43.79 10.03
N ARG A 693 2.32 43.50 11.33
CA ARG A 693 3.54 43.39 12.15
C ARG A 693 4.55 42.40 11.59
N LEU A 694 4.08 41.24 11.11
CA LEU A 694 4.93 40.24 10.48
C LEU A 694 5.35 40.59 9.05
N GLY A 695 4.86 41.67 8.47
CA GLY A 695 5.17 42.13 7.11
C GLY A 695 4.61 41.21 6.02
N ILE A 696 3.55 40.43 6.33
CA ILE A 696 2.97 39.47 5.39
C ILE A 696 1.62 39.92 4.81
N ALA A 697 1.09 41.06 5.21
CA ALA A 697 -0.21 41.57 4.74
C ALA A 697 -0.33 41.70 3.21
N THR A 698 0.79 41.88 2.51
CA THR A 698 0.87 41.98 1.03
C THR A 698 1.89 41.01 0.45
N ALA A 699 2.50 40.16 1.28
CA ALA A 699 3.52 39.23 0.86
C ALA A 699 2.90 37.99 0.15
N ARG A 700 3.72 37.38 -0.71
CA ARG A 700 3.39 36.06 -1.25
C ARG A 700 3.97 34.97 -0.36
N PRO A 701 3.25 33.89 -0.11
CA PRO A 701 3.80 32.74 0.62
C PRO A 701 4.98 32.14 -0.16
N ARG A 702 5.97 31.66 0.53
CA ARG A 702 7.09 30.95 -0.10
C ARG A 702 6.67 29.56 -0.55
N LEU A 703 5.92 28.90 0.28
CA LEU A 703 5.41 27.55 0.08
C LEU A 703 3.92 27.50 0.49
N VAL A 704 3.18 26.62 -0.16
CA VAL A 704 1.79 26.30 0.19
C VAL A 704 1.65 24.80 0.32
N LEU A 705 1.18 24.35 1.46
CA LEU A 705 0.80 22.96 1.68
C LEU A 705 -0.71 22.84 1.55
N THR A 706 -1.21 21.93 0.72
CA THR A 706 -2.65 21.71 0.54
C THR A 706 -3.03 20.28 0.84
N CYS A 707 -4.20 20.13 1.43
CA CYS A 707 -4.89 18.86 1.58
C CYS A 707 -6.34 19.04 1.16
N PRO A 708 -6.72 18.65 -0.06
CA PRO A 708 -8.08 18.89 -0.58
C PRO A 708 -9.15 18.07 0.13
N GLN A 709 -8.75 16.95 0.74
CA GLN A 709 -9.61 16.13 1.56
C GLN A 709 -8.78 15.42 2.61
N PHE A 710 -9.15 15.57 3.88
CA PHE A 710 -8.53 14.89 5.00
C PHE A 710 -9.48 14.74 6.17
N MET A 711 -9.11 13.84 7.06
CA MET A 711 -9.71 13.67 8.37
C MET A 711 -8.72 14.05 9.44
N LEU A 712 -9.19 14.50 10.57
CA LEU A 712 -8.34 14.72 11.72
C LEU A 712 -9.09 14.55 13.04
N HIS A 713 -8.34 14.32 14.10
CA HIS A 713 -8.84 14.52 15.46
C HIS A 713 -7.90 15.42 16.26
N ARG A 714 -8.51 16.23 17.12
CA ARG A 714 -7.81 17.22 17.93
C ARG A 714 -8.07 16.90 19.41
N SER A 715 -7.01 16.60 20.15
CA SER A 715 -7.11 16.25 21.58
C SER A 715 -7.54 17.44 22.45
N ALA A 716 -7.94 17.17 23.69
CA ALA A 716 -8.24 18.21 24.68
C ALA A 716 -7.05 19.13 24.98
N GLY A 717 -5.85 18.65 24.72
CA GLY A 717 -4.61 19.35 25.06
C GLY A 717 -4.14 19.03 26.49
N ALA A 718 -2.82 19.06 26.64
CA ALA A 718 -2.13 18.92 27.92
C ALA A 718 -1.70 20.29 28.43
N VAL A 719 -1.93 20.55 29.70
CA VAL A 719 -1.40 21.73 30.39
C VAL A 719 0.09 21.50 30.62
N LEU A 720 0.91 22.35 30.07
CA LEU A 720 2.35 22.29 30.32
C LEU A 720 2.68 22.99 31.66
N PRO A 721 3.63 22.44 32.43
CA PRO A 721 4.10 23.12 33.64
C PRO A 721 4.73 24.49 33.29
N ARG A 722 4.67 25.42 34.22
CA ARG A 722 5.22 26.80 34.07
C ARG A 722 6.73 26.80 33.82
#